data_68c743950f874c3fb3fb4cf86116cd6a
#
_entry.id   68c743950f874c3fb3fb4cf86116cd6a
#
_cell.length_a   1.000
_cell.length_b   1.000
_cell.length_c   1.000
_cell.angle_alpha   90.00
_cell.angle_beta   90.00
_cell.angle_gamma   90.00
#
_symmetry.space_group_name_H-M   'P 1'
#
loop_
_entity.id
_entity.type
_entity.pdbx_description
1 polymer ?
#
loop_
_entity_poly.entity_id
_entity_poly.type
_entity_poly.pdbx_seq_one_letter_code
_entity_poly.pdbx_strand_id
1 'polypeptide(L)'
;MKFVIKHDIKGRIRVHFINGKMSYRDADIVQYYFENLDCIEACKVFNRTSDVVLNYTCTRNNVLKLLQTFSYKKVNVPDTYLENTGRELNEYYKEKLIDRVMVRYGCKFLLPTSVKIALTVYNATKYIVKGIKVLAKGKLEVPVLDATAIGVSVFRGDTSTAGSIMFLLGIGELLEEWTHKKSVSDLAKSMSLNIEKVWVKHGEIEEQIEYNKVKPDDIVIARIGEMVPFDGVVVSGEAMINQSSMTGESIPVRKVTDNYVYAGTVIEEGQIEVRVKQTGGTGKFDQIVTMIEESEKLKSSIEGKAEHLADKLVPFSLGGTILTYLFTRNATKAISILMVDYSCALKLAMPVSVLAAIRQAREHNITVKGGKFLEKVAVADTIVFDKTGTLTKAEPVVMDVVPFNGYSKDELLRIAACLEEHFPHSIANAVVNKAIERNLVHEELHSKVEYIVAHGIATTISGKRAVIGSYHFVMEDEGCVVPEGKQELFDSLPNEYSHLYLAIEGKLEAVILIEDPLREDAKDTIKKLKKNGIKKVVMMTGDRDRTAKAIAKKVGIDEYYSEVLPEDKAKFVDKEIAMGHSVIMIGDGINDSPALSKADVGIAMNHGAQVAKEIADITIDGEDLSQIVTLLKISKSLMKRINRNYRTIVSFNSGLIVMGVVGIIAPTTSALLHNASTLAIGLSSMKDLDLER
;
A
#
# COMPACT_ATOMS: atom_id res chain seq x y z
N MET A 1 26.56 3.18 30.77
CA MET A 1 26.76 4.61 30.46
C MET A 1 26.69 5.45 31.74
N LYS A 2 27.32 6.65 31.82
CA LYS A 2 27.19 7.54 33.01
C LYS A 2 25.98 8.45 32.83
N PHE A 3 25.10 8.52 33.81
CA PHE A 3 23.90 9.36 33.79
C PHE A 3 23.59 9.92 35.20
N VAL A 4 22.80 10.98 35.25
CA VAL A 4 22.23 11.59 36.47
C VAL A 4 20.71 11.52 36.39
N ILE A 5 20.07 11.10 37.46
CA ILE A 5 18.61 11.08 37.56
C ILE A 5 18.14 12.53 37.84
N LYS A 6 17.34 13.10 36.94
CA LYS A 6 16.73 14.42 37.08
C LYS A 6 15.35 14.38 37.72
N HIS A 7 14.61 13.32 37.46
CA HIS A 7 13.27 13.15 37.98
C HIS A 7 12.90 11.66 38.02
N ASP A 8 12.30 11.23 39.12
CA ASP A 8 11.98 9.83 39.39
C ASP A 8 10.62 9.72 40.09
N ILE A 9 9.65 9.10 39.44
CA ILE A 9 8.34 8.78 40.02
C ILE A 9 7.97 7.35 39.60
N LYS A 10 7.03 6.72 40.32
CA LYS A 10 6.60 5.35 40.04
C LYS A 10 6.16 5.20 38.57
N GLY A 11 6.81 4.31 37.82
CA GLY A 11 6.52 4.04 36.43
C GLY A 11 7.16 5.00 35.42
N ARG A 12 7.87 6.07 35.87
CA ARG A 12 8.51 7.04 34.99
C ARG A 12 9.79 7.61 35.55
N ILE A 13 10.89 7.55 34.79
CA ILE A 13 12.19 8.12 35.15
C ILE A 13 12.70 9.06 34.05
N ARG A 14 13.31 10.21 34.48
CA ARG A 14 14.06 11.10 33.59
C ARG A 14 15.51 11.11 33.99
N VAL A 15 16.38 10.78 33.06
CA VAL A 15 17.83 10.75 33.25
C VAL A 15 18.53 11.68 32.27
N HIS A 16 19.66 12.21 32.69
CA HIS A 16 20.56 13.02 31.86
C HIS A 16 21.85 12.25 31.58
N PHE A 17 22.20 12.06 30.33
CA PHE A 17 23.47 11.41 29.93
C PHE A 17 24.63 12.40 29.94
N ILE A 18 25.73 12.06 30.66
CA ILE A 18 26.86 12.98 30.93
C ILE A 18 27.85 13.04 29.75
N ASN A 19 27.69 12.33 28.66
CA ASN A 19 28.69 12.16 27.58
C ASN A 19 28.73 13.31 26.54
N GLY A 20 28.34 14.54 26.88
CA GLY A 20 28.33 15.66 25.93
C GLY A 20 27.04 15.83 25.16
N LYS A 21 27.08 16.60 24.05
CA LYS A 21 25.90 16.79 23.20
C LYS A 21 25.59 15.49 22.45
N MET A 22 24.36 15.02 22.60
CA MET A 22 23.85 13.85 21.89
C MET A 22 23.52 14.23 20.44
N SER A 23 24.11 13.52 19.47
CA SER A 23 23.75 13.68 18.06
C SER A 23 22.32 13.17 17.79
N TYR A 24 21.76 13.50 16.63
CA TYR A 24 20.45 12.93 16.22
C TYR A 24 20.53 11.40 16.14
N ARG A 25 21.58 10.88 15.52
CA ARG A 25 21.84 9.43 15.41
C ARG A 25 21.95 8.76 16.79
N ASP A 26 22.69 9.38 17.75
CA ASP A 26 22.80 8.85 19.11
C ASP A 26 21.44 8.82 19.82
N ALA A 27 20.63 9.85 19.62
CA ALA A 27 19.29 9.92 20.21
C ALA A 27 18.36 8.83 19.65
N ASP A 28 18.50 8.53 18.37
CA ASP A 28 17.72 7.49 17.69
C ASP A 28 18.17 6.08 18.12
N ILE A 29 19.47 5.85 18.30
CA ILE A 29 20.02 4.61 18.87
C ILE A 29 19.47 4.39 20.30
N VAL A 30 19.48 5.42 21.13
CA VAL A 30 18.95 5.35 22.50
C VAL A 30 17.46 5.03 22.48
N GLN A 31 16.70 5.71 21.63
CA GLN A 31 15.26 5.49 21.51
C GLN A 31 14.94 4.07 21.05
N TYR A 32 15.60 3.60 19.97
CA TYR A 32 15.44 2.24 19.46
C TYR A 32 15.73 1.18 20.52
N TYR A 33 16.83 1.34 21.25
CA TYR A 33 17.22 0.36 22.28
C TYR A 33 16.17 0.22 23.37
N PHE A 34 15.68 1.33 23.90
CA PHE A 34 14.73 1.28 25.00
C PHE A 34 13.31 0.93 24.54
N GLU A 35 12.86 1.34 23.35
CA GLU A 35 11.54 0.99 22.82
C GLU A 35 11.40 -0.50 22.47
N ASN A 36 12.51 -1.20 22.22
CA ASN A 36 12.51 -2.66 21.94
C ASN A 36 12.70 -3.52 23.20
N LEU A 37 12.53 -2.98 24.40
CA LEU A 37 12.57 -3.73 25.64
C LEU A 37 11.16 -3.92 26.20
N ASP A 38 10.75 -5.17 26.44
CA ASP A 38 9.39 -5.55 26.87
C ASP A 38 8.89 -4.79 28.11
N CYS A 39 9.79 -4.31 28.96
CA CYS A 39 9.44 -3.60 30.19
C CYS A 39 9.38 -2.06 30.05
N ILE A 40 9.61 -1.53 28.85
CA ILE A 40 9.53 -0.09 28.57
C ILE A 40 8.30 0.19 27.69
N GLU A 41 7.33 0.92 28.23
CA GLU A 41 6.12 1.31 27.50
C GLU A 41 6.38 2.45 26.52
N ALA A 42 7.26 3.38 26.86
CA ALA A 42 7.59 4.51 26.01
C ALA A 42 8.97 5.10 26.37
N CYS A 43 9.72 5.47 25.33
CA CYS A 43 10.98 6.19 25.43
C CYS A 43 10.90 7.53 24.72
N LYS A 44 11.28 8.62 25.39
CA LYS A 44 11.38 9.95 24.79
C LYS A 44 12.75 10.54 25.01
N VAL A 45 13.47 10.79 23.93
CA VAL A 45 14.84 11.29 23.97
C VAL A 45 14.90 12.75 23.52
N PHE A 46 15.55 13.58 24.32
CA PHE A 46 15.76 15.00 24.07
C PHE A 46 17.26 15.22 23.77
N ASN A 47 17.63 15.20 22.51
CA ASN A 47 19.03 15.30 22.06
C ASN A 47 19.73 16.58 22.51
N ARG A 48 19.06 17.75 22.48
CA ARG A 48 19.66 19.04 22.88
C ARG A 48 20.08 19.08 24.34
N THR A 49 19.31 18.44 25.23
CA THR A 49 19.57 18.39 26.67
C THR A 49 20.20 17.07 27.09
N SER A 50 20.42 16.13 26.19
CA SER A 50 20.88 14.76 26.45
C SER A 50 20.06 14.05 27.54
N ASP A 51 18.76 14.38 27.62
CA ASP A 51 17.83 13.81 28.59
C ASP A 51 17.02 12.67 27.92
N VAL A 52 16.81 11.61 28.70
CA VAL A 52 15.97 10.46 28.31
C VAL A 52 14.88 10.26 29.31
N VAL A 53 13.64 10.16 28.86
CA VAL A 53 12.47 9.87 29.69
C VAL A 53 11.97 8.50 29.32
N LEU A 54 11.90 7.60 30.32
CA LEU A 54 11.41 6.23 30.17
C LEU A 54 10.13 6.06 31.00
N ASN A 55 9.07 5.58 30.36
CA ASN A 55 7.90 5.04 31.07
C ASN A 55 8.06 3.51 31.09
N TYR A 56 7.88 2.88 32.26
CA TYR A 56 8.21 1.46 32.44
C TYR A 56 7.23 0.73 33.35
N THR A 57 7.07 -0.57 33.13
CA THR A 57 6.23 -1.49 33.90
C THR A 57 7.02 -2.31 34.91
N CYS A 58 8.32 -2.52 34.67
CA CYS A 58 9.19 -3.34 35.50
C CYS A 58 9.62 -2.61 36.81
N THR A 59 10.48 -3.26 37.61
CA THR A 59 11.02 -2.65 38.82
C THR A 59 12.02 -1.54 38.47
N ARG A 60 12.05 -0.48 39.29
CA ARG A 60 12.99 0.63 39.19
C ARG A 60 14.46 0.17 39.05
N ASN A 61 14.84 -0.86 39.84
CA ASN A 61 16.20 -1.39 39.84
C ASN A 61 16.57 -2.02 38.49
N ASN A 62 15.62 -2.65 37.80
CA ASN A 62 15.84 -3.19 36.45
C ASN A 62 16.08 -2.08 35.43
N VAL A 63 15.32 -0.97 35.49
CA VAL A 63 15.52 0.19 34.62
C VAL A 63 16.90 0.81 34.82
N LEU A 64 17.34 0.93 36.07
CA LEU A 64 18.69 1.45 36.39
C LEU A 64 19.80 0.53 35.86
N LYS A 65 19.64 -0.79 35.96
CA LYS A 65 20.58 -1.76 35.36
C LYS A 65 20.62 -1.63 33.83
N LEU A 66 19.47 -1.51 33.18
CA LEU A 66 19.39 -1.31 31.72
C LEU A 66 20.09 -0.02 31.27
N LEU A 67 19.88 1.10 32.00
CA LEU A 67 20.59 2.36 31.74
C LEU A 67 22.11 2.25 31.96
N GLN A 68 22.58 1.48 32.95
CA GLN A 68 24.00 1.26 33.22
C GLN A 68 24.66 0.39 32.16
N THR A 69 23.97 -0.64 31.67
CA THR A 69 24.47 -1.60 30.68
C THR A 69 24.41 -1.06 29.25
N PHE A 70 23.62 -0.01 29.00
CA PHE A 70 23.53 0.62 27.67
C PHE A 70 24.88 1.12 27.16
N SER A 71 25.17 0.82 25.89
CA SER A 71 26.35 1.30 25.18
C SER A 71 26.05 1.41 23.68
N TYR A 72 26.30 2.56 23.09
CA TYR A 72 26.14 2.81 21.65
C TYR A 72 26.84 1.77 20.74
N LYS A 73 27.99 1.23 21.18
CA LYS A 73 28.77 0.25 20.41
C LYS A 73 28.18 -1.17 20.41
N LYS A 74 27.27 -1.47 21.34
CA LYS A 74 26.69 -2.81 21.51
C LYS A 74 25.28 -2.93 20.90
N VAL A 75 24.71 -1.82 20.50
CA VAL A 75 23.35 -1.79 19.94
C VAL A 75 23.48 -1.81 18.42
N ASN A 76 23.01 -2.89 17.81
CA ASN A 76 22.89 -2.97 16.36
C ASN A 76 21.53 -2.41 15.98
N VAL A 77 21.51 -1.18 15.46
CA VAL A 77 20.28 -0.53 15.01
C VAL A 77 20.24 -0.63 13.49
N PRO A 78 19.16 -1.12 12.91
CA PRO A 78 19.03 -1.13 11.45
C PRO A 78 19.19 0.28 10.87
N ASP A 79 19.96 0.42 9.81
CA ASP A 79 20.16 1.72 9.15
C ASP A 79 18.81 2.29 8.68
N THR A 80 17.89 1.45 8.25
CA THR A 80 16.51 1.80 7.90
C THR A 80 15.74 2.50 9.04
N TYR A 81 15.98 2.12 10.30
CA TYR A 81 15.39 2.82 11.45
C TYR A 81 16.01 4.21 11.61
N LEU A 82 17.35 4.31 11.52
CA LEU A 82 18.08 5.57 11.71
C LEU A 82 17.74 6.62 10.66
N GLU A 83 17.52 6.20 9.41
CA GLU A 83 17.13 7.06 8.31
C GLU A 83 15.68 7.55 8.43
N ASN A 84 14.82 6.79 9.12
CA ASN A 84 13.37 7.01 9.12
C ASN A 84 12.79 7.62 10.41
N THR A 85 13.61 8.06 11.37
CA THR A 85 13.09 8.61 12.65
C THR A 85 12.30 9.92 12.48
N GLY A 86 12.48 10.65 11.37
CA GLY A 86 11.87 11.95 11.11
C GLY A 86 12.33 13.05 12.11
N ARG A 87 13.28 12.75 13.00
CA ARG A 87 13.81 13.68 14.00
C ARG A 87 14.55 14.84 13.34
N GLU A 88 15.43 14.53 12.39
CA GLU A 88 16.19 15.52 11.63
C GLU A 88 15.24 16.46 10.86
N LEU A 89 14.23 15.91 10.20
CA LEU A 89 13.20 16.66 9.48
C LEU A 89 12.50 17.66 10.43
N ASN A 90 12.02 17.20 11.59
CA ASN A 90 11.30 18.05 12.54
C ASN A 90 12.18 19.17 13.10
N GLU A 91 13.44 18.89 13.45
CA GLU A 91 14.36 19.90 13.97
C GLU A 91 14.77 20.91 12.90
N TYR A 92 14.97 20.47 11.65
CA TYR A 92 15.25 21.36 10.51
C TYR A 92 14.14 22.42 10.32
N TYR A 93 12.87 21.99 10.27
CA TYR A 93 11.77 22.93 10.11
C TYR A 93 11.55 23.81 11.35
N LYS A 94 11.78 23.26 12.53
CA LYS A 94 11.72 24.03 13.78
C LYS A 94 12.81 25.12 13.84
N GLU A 95 14.04 24.81 13.43
CA GLU A 95 15.11 25.80 13.32
C GLU A 95 14.76 26.89 12.31
N LYS A 96 14.31 26.53 11.11
CA LYS A 96 13.84 27.51 10.12
C LYS A 96 12.71 28.40 10.63
N LEU A 97 11.78 27.84 11.41
CA LEU A 97 10.70 28.60 12.02
C LEU A 97 11.23 29.59 13.06
N ILE A 98 12.12 29.14 13.94
CA ILE A 98 12.77 29.99 14.96
C ILE A 98 13.56 31.10 14.29
N ASP A 99 14.34 30.80 13.25
CA ASP A 99 15.13 31.78 12.50
C ASP A 99 14.25 32.85 11.87
N ARG A 100 13.15 32.46 11.22
CA ARG A 100 12.19 33.42 10.65
C ARG A 100 11.59 34.35 11.72
N VAL A 101 11.25 33.78 12.89
CA VAL A 101 10.71 34.56 14.01
C VAL A 101 11.78 35.50 14.56
N MET A 102 13.00 35.01 14.80
CA MET A 102 14.13 35.83 15.31
C MET A 102 14.49 36.94 14.34
N VAL A 103 14.60 36.64 13.04
CA VAL A 103 14.88 37.67 12.01
C VAL A 103 13.76 38.73 12.01
N ARG A 104 12.49 38.32 12.06
CA ARG A 104 11.36 39.28 12.08
C ARG A 104 11.42 40.21 13.28
N TYR A 105 11.61 39.68 14.48
CA TYR A 105 11.66 40.49 15.71
C TYR A 105 12.99 41.26 15.80
N GLY A 106 14.10 40.66 15.42
CA GLY A 106 15.39 41.35 15.32
C GLY A 106 15.33 42.55 14.39
N CYS A 107 14.82 42.38 13.19
CA CYS A 107 14.62 43.50 12.24
C CYS A 107 13.65 44.56 12.80
N LYS A 108 12.58 44.12 13.54
CA LYS A 108 11.61 45.05 14.11
C LYS A 108 12.21 45.93 15.19
N PHE A 109 13.10 45.39 16.04
CA PHE A 109 13.63 46.12 17.21
C PHE A 109 14.98 46.79 16.93
N LEU A 110 15.85 46.18 16.12
CA LEU A 110 17.24 46.61 15.93
C LEU A 110 17.48 47.53 14.74
N LEU A 111 16.64 47.48 13.69
CA LEU A 111 16.89 48.25 12.48
C LEU A 111 16.23 49.66 12.50
N PRO A 112 16.88 50.68 11.93
CA PRO A 112 16.27 52.01 11.66
C PRO A 112 15.05 51.88 10.73
N THR A 113 14.09 52.83 10.84
CA THR A 113 12.83 52.80 10.10
C THR A 113 13.04 52.81 8.59
N SER A 114 14.01 53.60 8.08
CA SER A 114 14.36 53.67 6.66
C SER A 114 14.82 52.33 6.10
N VAL A 115 15.64 51.60 6.87
CA VAL A 115 16.14 50.26 6.49
C VAL A 115 15.00 49.23 6.50
N LYS A 116 14.09 49.32 7.50
CA LYS A 116 12.88 48.45 7.55
C LYS A 116 12.00 48.65 6.31
N ILE A 117 11.76 49.89 5.91
CA ILE A 117 10.98 50.21 4.71
C ILE A 117 11.65 49.62 3.47
N ALA A 118 12.95 49.90 3.28
CA ALA A 118 13.70 49.39 2.14
C ALA A 118 13.69 47.84 2.07
N LEU A 119 13.89 47.18 3.17
CA LEU A 119 13.87 45.72 3.27
C LEU A 119 12.46 45.14 2.99
N THR A 120 11.40 45.81 3.46
CA THR A 120 10.03 45.39 3.23
C THR A 120 9.67 45.54 1.74
N VAL A 121 10.06 46.67 1.10
CA VAL A 121 9.84 46.88 -0.33
C VAL A 121 10.63 45.86 -1.15
N TYR A 122 11.89 45.60 -0.79
CA TYR A 122 12.70 44.58 -1.44
C TYR A 122 12.08 43.16 -1.38
N ASN A 123 11.62 42.74 -0.21
CA ASN A 123 10.96 41.47 -0.04
C ASN A 123 9.62 41.36 -0.77
N ALA A 124 8.87 42.50 -0.87
CA ALA A 124 7.61 42.57 -1.60
C ALA A 124 7.78 42.28 -3.09
N THR A 125 8.92 42.65 -3.68
CA THR A 125 9.18 42.43 -5.11
C THR A 125 9.08 40.95 -5.49
N LYS A 126 9.51 40.04 -4.61
CA LYS A 126 9.41 38.58 -4.83
C LYS A 126 7.97 38.12 -5.04
N TYR A 127 7.06 38.56 -4.18
CA TYR A 127 5.64 38.23 -4.26
C TYR A 127 4.95 38.88 -5.44
N ILE A 128 5.24 40.18 -5.69
CA ILE A 128 4.68 40.95 -6.81
C ILE A 128 5.09 40.31 -8.14
N VAL A 129 6.38 39.96 -8.32
CA VAL A 129 6.89 39.32 -9.53
C VAL A 129 6.24 37.93 -9.72
N LYS A 130 6.05 37.14 -8.63
CA LYS A 130 5.37 35.87 -8.70
C LYS A 130 3.93 36.01 -9.19
N GLY A 131 3.18 37.00 -8.65
CA GLY A 131 1.81 37.27 -9.07
C GLY A 131 1.72 37.74 -10.51
N ILE A 132 2.60 38.68 -10.96
CA ILE A 132 2.66 39.15 -12.34
C ILE A 132 2.96 38.00 -13.32
N LYS A 133 3.90 37.12 -12.98
CA LYS A 133 4.22 35.92 -13.82
C LYS A 133 3.03 34.99 -14.01
N VAL A 134 2.19 34.81 -12.98
CA VAL A 134 0.97 33.99 -13.06
C VAL A 134 -0.07 34.72 -13.94
N LEU A 135 -0.26 36.00 -13.71
CA LEU A 135 -1.20 36.85 -14.48
C LEU A 135 -0.79 36.90 -15.96
N ALA A 136 0.50 37.03 -16.27
CA ALA A 136 1.02 37.01 -17.64
C ALA A 136 0.76 35.69 -18.39
N LYS A 137 0.55 34.59 -17.67
CA LYS A 137 0.11 33.29 -18.23
C LYS A 137 -1.41 33.20 -18.43
N GLY A 138 -2.15 34.30 -18.20
CA GLY A 138 -3.62 34.32 -18.29
C GLY A 138 -4.34 33.58 -17.16
N LYS A 139 -3.65 33.31 -16.04
CA LYS A 139 -4.20 32.59 -14.91
C LYS A 139 -4.47 33.52 -13.73
N LEU A 140 -5.58 33.27 -13.02
CA LEU A 140 -5.96 33.94 -11.78
C LEU A 140 -5.86 32.91 -10.64
N GLU A 141 -4.69 32.82 -10.03
CA GLU A 141 -4.37 31.90 -8.93
C GLU A 141 -3.98 32.72 -7.67
N VAL A 142 -3.85 32.04 -6.53
CA VAL A 142 -3.53 32.64 -5.20
C VAL A 142 -2.35 33.61 -5.22
N PRO A 143 -1.22 33.39 -5.95
CA PRO A 143 -0.15 34.37 -6.00
C PRO A 143 -0.57 35.77 -6.50
N VAL A 144 -1.66 35.86 -7.25
CA VAL A 144 -2.21 37.17 -7.69
C VAL A 144 -2.89 37.90 -6.52
N LEU A 145 -3.58 37.18 -5.63
CA LEU A 145 -4.16 37.74 -4.41
C LEU A 145 -3.08 38.29 -3.49
N ASP A 146 -2.04 37.50 -3.24
CA ASP A 146 -0.91 37.86 -2.38
C ASP A 146 -0.18 39.10 -2.92
N ALA A 147 0.11 39.11 -4.23
CA ALA A 147 0.75 40.22 -4.89
C ALA A 147 -0.10 41.50 -4.80
N THR A 148 -1.42 41.38 -4.95
CA THR A 148 -2.35 42.50 -4.84
C THR A 148 -2.39 43.02 -3.41
N ALA A 149 -2.52 42.19 -2.41
CA ALA A 149 -2.58 42.59 -1.00
C ALA A 149 -1.28 43.26 -0.54
N ILE A 150 -0.14 42.69 -0.88
CA ILE A 150 1.20 43.22 -0.54
C ILE A 150 1.43 44.53 -1.33
N GLY A 151 1.14 44.55 -2.64
CA GLY A 151 1.34 45.70 -3.49
C GLY A 151 0.54 46.91 -3.06
N VAL A 152 -0.75 46.74 -2.76
CA VAL A 152 -1.64 47.82 -2.26
C VAL A 152 -1.16 48.33 -0.90
N SER A 153 -0.72 47.43 0.01
CA SER A 153 -0.20 47.81 1.32
C SER A 153 1.09 48.67 1.19
N VAL A 154 2.02 48.25 0.33
CA VAL A 154 3.27 49.00 0.05
C VAL A 154 2.96 50.35 -0.61
N PHE A 155 2.08 50.38 -1.60
CA PHE A 155 1.69 51.61 -2.29
C PHE A 155 1.07 52.67 -1.36
N ARG A 156 0.32 52.21 -0.34
CA ARG A 156 -0.25 53.09 0.71
C ARG A 156 0.76 53.52 1.78
N GLY A 157 2.01 53.04 1.72
CA GLY A 157 3.01 53.30 2.74
C GLY A 157 2.84 52.47 4.03
N ASP A 158 1.88 51.53 4.06
CA ASP A 158 1.67 50.66 5.19
C ASP A 158 2.61 49.44 5.12
N THR A 159 3.89 49.71 5.32
CA THR A 159 4.95 48.70 5.30
C THR A 159 4.86 47.73 6.47
N SER A 160 4.20 48.10 7.57
CA SER A 160 3.96 47.23 8.72
C SER A 160 3.01 46.10 8.37
N THR A 161 1.88 46.43 7.73
CA THR A 161 0.91 45.45 7.23
C THR A 161 1.53 44.55 6.16
N ALA A 162 2.19 45.15 5.13
CA ALA A 162 2.87 44.40 4.08
C ALA A 162 3.89 43.38 4.66
N GLY A 163 4.74 43.83 5.59
CA GLY A 163 5.71 42.98 6.24
C GLY A 163 5.09 41.87 7.10
N SER A 164 3.94 42.12 7.72
CA SER A 164 3.22 41.11 8.52
C SER A 164 2.57 40.05 7.62
N ILE A 165 1.98 40.47 6.49
CA ILE A 165 1.43 39.59 5.48
C ILE A 165 2.53 38.62 4.96
N MET A 166 3.65 39.18 4.48
CA MET A 166 4.76 38.39 3.96
C MET A 166 5.34 37.42 5.00
N PHE A 167 5.41 37.83 6.27
CA PHE A 167 5.85 36.96 7.36
C PHE A 167 4.88 35.80 7.60
N LEU A 168 3.57 36.07 7.64
CA LEU A 168 2.55 35.04 7.86
C LEU A 168 2.45 34.07 6.68
N LEU A 169 2.51 34.58 5.43
CA LEU A 169 2.58 33.73 4.24
C LEU A 169 3.80 32.82 4.29
N GLY A 170 4.97 33.37 4.59
CA GLY A 170 6.18 32.56 4.69
C GLY A 170 6.17 31.53 5.82
N ILE A 171 5.49 31.78 6.94
CA ILE A 171 5.26 30.75 7.98
C ILE A 171 4.29 29.70 7.46
N GLY A 172 3.21 30.10 6.78
CA GLY A 172 2.24 29.19 6.18
C GLY A 172 2.91 28.21 5.21
N GLU A 173 3.67 28.71 4.24
CA GLU A 173 4.44 27.91 3.29
C GLU A 173 5.38 26.92 4.00
N LEU A 174 6.08 27.36 5.06
CA LEU A 174 7.01 26.50 5.82
C LEU A 174 6.28 25.36 6.55
N LEU A 175 5.14 25.65 7.17
CA LEU A 175 4.35 24.67 7.90
C LEU A 175 3.66 23.68 6.94
N GLU A 176 3.23 24.14 5.78
CA GLU A 176 2.68 23.32 4.69
C GLU A 176 3.73 22.31 4.20
N GLU A 177 4.93 22.80 3.85
CA GLU A 177 6.04 21.95 3.41
C GLU A 177 6.44 20.92 4.48
N TRP A 178 6.52 21.34 5.75
CA TRP A 178 6.79 20.43 6.87
C TRP A 178 5.72 19.34 7.01
N THR A 179 4.45 19.73 6.99
CA THR A 179 3.33 18.79 7.17
C THR A 179 3.31 17.76 6.06
N HIS A 180 3.53 18.19 4.82
CA HIS A 180 3.60 17.31 3.65
C HIS A 180 4.77 16.32 3.77
N LYS A 181 5.99 16.81 3.97
CA LYS A 181 7.20 15.97 4.09
C LYS A 181 7.12 15.02 5.28
N LYS A 182 6.55 15.47 6.40
CA LYS A 182 6.33 14.60 7.55
C LYS A 182 5.35 13.48 7.23
N SER A 183 4.27 13.75 6.53
CA SER A 183 3.27 12.75 6.14
C SER A 183 3.87 11.69 5.20
N VAL A 184 4.68 12.12 4.20
CA VAL A 184 5.42 11.22 3.31
C VAL A 184 6.41 10.36 4.10
N SER A 185 7.17 10.97 5.03
CA SER A 185 8.13 10.24 5.87
C SER A 185 7.44 9.21 6.78
N ASP A 186 6.31 9.57 7.40
CA ASP A 186 5.53 8.67 8.26
C ASP A 186 4.97 7.47 7.46
N LEU A 187 4.52 7.71 6.21
CA LEU A 187 4.07 6.65 5.31
C LEU A 187 5.23 5.75 4.87
N ALA A 188 6.36 6.32 4.45
CA ALA A 188 7.54 5.57 4.05
C ALA A 188 8.06 4.69 5.20
N LYS A 189 8.03 5.21 6.44
CA LYS A 189 8.37 4.44 7.65
C LYS A 189 7.45 3.23 7.83
N SER A 190 6.15 3.41 7.69
CA SER A 190 5.16 2.31 7.78
C SER A 190 5.41 1.23 6.71
N MET A 191 5.80 1.63 5.49
CA MET A 191 6.07 0.71 4.38
C MET A 191 7.42 -0.01 4.50
N SER A 192 8.44 0.59 5.12
CA SER A 192 9.80 0.03 5.24
C SER A 192 9.93 -1.10 6.26
N LEU A 193 8.93 -1.33 7.11
CA LEU A 193 8.96 -2.34 8.16
C LEU A 193 8.84 -3.79 7.64
N ASN A 194 8.45 -4.01 6.40
CA ASN A 194 8.39 -5.35 5.80
C ASN A 194 9.72 -5.70 5.13
N ILE A 195 10.45 -6.62 5.75
CA ILE A 195 11.71 -7.18 5.22
C ILE A 195 11.34 -8.31 4.25
N GLU A 196 11.54 -8.08 2.95
CA GLU A 196 11.45 -9.13 1.96
C GLU A 196 12.75 -9.94 1.94
N LYS A 197 12.60 -11.27 1.87
CA LYS A 197 13.71 -12.21 1.73
C LYS A 197 13.86 -12.60 0.26
N VAL A 198 15.07 -12.87 -0.16
CA VAL A 198 15.40 -13.36 -1.50
C VAL A 198 16.19 -14.65 -1.40
N TRP A 199 16.04 -15.53 -2.39
CA TRP A 199 16.82 -16.75 -2.50
C TRP A 199 18.18 -16.44 -3.08
N VAL A 200 19.23 -16.79 -2.34
CA VAL A 200 20.64 -16.66 -2.78
C VAL A 200 21.27 -18.03 -2.81
N LYS A 201 22.05 -18.29 -3.85
CA LYS A 201 22.76 -19.55 -4.07
C LYS A 201 24.23 -19.39 -3.67
N HIS A 202 24.66 -20.19 -2.71
CA HIS A 202 26.05 -20.34 -2.30
C HIS A 202 26.56 -21.75 -2.65
N GLY A 203 27.16 -21.90 -3.83
CA GLY A 203 27.52 -23.21 -4.38
C GLY A 203 26.28 -24.04 -4.73
N GLU A 204 26.05 -25.16 -4.05
CA GLU A 204 24.83 -26.00 -4.24
C GLU A 204 23.74 -25.73 -3.18
N ILE A 205 23.97 -24.82 -2.25
CA ILE A 205 23.03 -24.53 -1.16
C ILE A 205 22.24 -23.28 -1.53
N GLU A 206 20.92 -23.37 -1.46
CA GLU A 206 20.00 -22.23 -1.60
C GLU A 206 19.54 -21.77 -0.20
N GLU A 207 19.72 -20.49 0.09
CA GLU A 207 19.35 -19.89 1.37
C GLU A 207 18.52 -18.64 1.16
N GLN A 208 17.48 -18.46 2.00
CA GLN A 208 16.72 -17.21 2.04
C GLN A 208 17.39 -16.19 2.93
N ILE A 209 17.89 -15.11 2.34
CA ILE A 209 18.47 -13.99 3.08
C ILE A 209 17.66 -12.71 2.90
N GLU A 210 17.81 -11.77 3.83
CA GLU A 210 17.16 -10.46 3.72
C GLU A 210 17.70 -9.69 2.50
N TYR A 211 16.82 -9.01 1.77
CA TYR A 211 17.12 -8.24 0.57
C TYR A 211 18.36 -7.31 0.72
N ASN A 212 18.48 -6.65 1.87
CA ASN A 212 19.56 -5.71 2.17
C ASN A 212 20.91 -6.38 2.50
N LYS A 213 20.96 -7.70 2.66
CA LYS A 213 22.19 -8.46 2.91
C LYS A 213 22.85 -8.98 1.63
N VAL A 214 22.16 -8.89 0.49
CA VAL A 214 22.70 -9.30 -0.81
C VAL A 214 23.82 -8.36 -1.24
N LYS A 215 24.89 -8.93 -1.74
CA LYS A 215 26.07 -8.21 -2.20
C LYS A 215 26.21 -8.28 -3.73
N PRO A 216 26.93 -7.34 -4.35
CA PRO A 216 27.36 -7.51 -5.74
C PRO A 216 28.07 -8.85 -5.94
N ASP A 217 27.82 -9.48 -7.07
CA ASP A 217 28.30 -10.83 -7.46
C ASP A 217 27.64 -12.02 -6.75
N ASP A 218 26.72 -11.81 -5.79
CA ASP A 218 25.87 -12.89 -5.29
C ASP A 218 24.97 -13.43 -6.42
N ILE A 219 24.65 -14.73 -6.37
CA ILE A 219 23.74 -15.35 -7.32
C ILE A 219 22.37 -15.47 -6.68
N VAL A 220 21.40 -14.75 -7.22
CA VAL A 220 20.01 -14.75 -6.77
C VAL A 220 19.16 -15.59 -7.70
N ILE A 221 18.27 -16.40 -7.14
CA ILE A 221 17.36 -17.25 -7.90
C ILE A 221 16.01 -16.53 -8.00
N ALA A 222 15.46 -16.50 -9.22
CA ALA A 222 14.11 -16.02 -9.48
C ALA A 222 13.34 -17.08 -10.27
N ARG A 223 12.15 -17.44 -9.74
CA ARG A 223 11.30 -18.52 -10.24
C ARG A 223 10.03 -17.99 -10.91
N ILE A 224 9.32 -18.88 -11.58
CA ILE A 224 8.02 -18.55 -12.18
C ILE A 224 7.10 -17.86 -11.18
N GLY A 225 6.47 -16.75 -11.61
CA GLY A 225 5.61 -15.90 -10.78
C GLY A 225 6.35 -14.94 -9.85
N GLU A 226 7.67 -15.04 -9.71
CA GLU A 226 8.48 -14.13 -8.87
C GLU A 226 9.01 -12.94 -9.67
N MET A 227 9.27 -11.85 -8.96
CA MET A 227 9.92 -10.67 -9.50
C MET A 227 11.45 -10.80 -9.41
N VAL A 228 12.16 -10.41 -10.46
CA VAL A 228 13.62 -10.29 -10.44
C VAL A 228 14.02 -9.22 -9.42
N PRO A 229 14.73 -9.57 -8.34
CA PRO A 229 14.93 -8.64 -7.23
C PRO A 229 16.05 -7.63 -7.45
N PHE A 230 17.02 -7.93 -8.33
CA PHE A 230 18.19 -7.09 -8.60
C PHE A 230 18.54 -7.05 -10.09
N ASP A 231 19.14 -5.94 -10.52
CA ASP A 231 19.75 -5.84 -11.83
C ASP A 231 20.96 -6.78 -11.95
N GLY A 232 21.01 -7.55 -13.02
CA GLY A 232 22.10 -8.51 -13.17
C GLY A 232 22.15 -9.23 -14.51
N VAL A 233 23.03 -10.23 -14.57
CA VAL A 233 23.21 -11.08 -15.74
C VAL A 233 22.82 -12.52 -15.39
N VAL A 234 22.04 -13.14 -16.24
CA VAL A 234 21.65 -14.55 -16.10
C VAL A 234 22.90 -15.44 -16.20
N VAL A 235 23.17 -16.25 -15.18
CA VAL A 235 24.29 -17.20 -15.15
C VAL A 235 23.86 -18.62 -15.47
N SER A 236 22.57 -18.94 -15.21
CA SER A 236 22.00 -20.27 -15.50
C SER A 236 20.48 -20.15 -15.63
N GLY A 237 19.90 -21.09 -16.40
CA GLY A 237 18.45 -21.15 -16.61
C GLY A 237 17.97 -20.35 -17.82
N GLU A 238 16.65 -20.42 -18.01
CA GLU A 238 15.92 -19.75 -19.09
C GLU A 238 14.55 -19.33 -18.54
N ALA A 239 14.09 -18.12 -18.91
CA ALA A 239 12.79 -17.62 -18.52
C ALA A 239 12.17 -16.68 -19.58
N MET A 240 10.85 -16.67 -19.61
CA MET A 240 10.06 -15.63 -20.25
C MET A 240 9.78 -14.53 -19.21
N ILE A 241 10.27 -13.32 -19.46
CA ILE A 241 10.22 -12.22 -18.51
C ILE A 241 9.33 -11.10 -19.04
N ASN A 242 8.32 -10.75 -18.25
CA ASN A 242 7.49 -9.58 -18.50
C ASN A 242 8.21 -8.31 -18.07
N GLN A 243 8.46 -7.43 -19.03
CA GLN A 243 9.14 -6.14 -18.83
C GLN A 243 8.17 -4.95 -19.03
N SER A 244 6.86 -5.19 -19.04
CA SER A 244 5.84 -4.16 -19.31
C SER A 244 5.89 -2.98 -18.31
N SER A 245 6.29 -3.22 -17.08
CA SER A 245 6.51 -2.18 -16.06
C SER A 245 7.59 -1.17 -16.43
N MET A 246 8.54 -1.56 -17.31
CA MET A 246 9.66 -0.69 -17.73
C MET A 246 9.52 -0.20 -19.17
N THR A 247 9.09 -1.08 -20.07
CA THR A 247 9.06 -0.79 -21.52
C THR A 247 7.66 -0.41 -22.02
N GLY A 248 6.61 -0.73 -21.27
CA GLY A 248 5.22 -0.60 -21.68
C GLY A 248 4.76 -1.68 -22.66
N GLU A 249 5.64 -2.62 -23.06
CA GLU A 249 5.32 -3.71 -23.98
C GLU A 249 4.83 -4.94 -23.20
N SER A 250 3.65 -5.44 -23.54
CA SER A 250 3.00 -6.56 -22.85
C SER A 250 3.52 -7.94 -23.27
N ILE A 251 4.42 -8.03 -24.26
CA ILE A 251 4.94 -9.31 -24.76
C ILE A 251 6.15 -9.72 -23.92
N PRO A 252 6.12 -10.91 -23.27
CA PRO A 252 7.26 -11.39 -22.49
C PRO A 252 8.49 -11.63 -23.37
N VAL A 253 9.66 -11.28 -22.84
CA VAL A 253 10.94 -11.42 -23.55
C VAL A 253 11.69 -12.63 -23.02
N ARG A 254 12.11 -13.52 -23.93
CA ARG A 254 12.95 -14.67 -23.59
C ARG A 254 14.33 -14.23 -23.13
N LYS A 255 14.75 -14.65 -21.94
CA LYS A 255 16.07 -14.42 -21.37
C LYS A 255 16.77 -15.76 -21.12
N VAL A 256 18.00 -15.85 -21.56
CA VAL A 256 18.88 -17.01 -21.42
C VAL A 256 20.22 -16.58 -20.81
N THR A 257 21.10 -17.52 -20.52
CA THR A 257 22.46 -17.26 -20.00
C THR A 257 23.14 -16.13 -20.77
N ASP A 258 23.87 -15.27 -20.06
CA ASP A 258 24.53 -14.04 -20.50
C ASP A 258 23.59 -12.88 -20.89
N ASN A 259 22.27 -13.04 -20.81
CA ASN A 259 21.35 -11.92 -20.99
C ASN A 259 21.27 -11.06 -19.73
N TYR A 260 21.13 -9.75 -19.92
CA TYR A 260 20.87 -8.81 -18.85
C TYR A 260 19.39 -8.81 -18.46
N VAL A 261 19.12 -8.80 -17.15
CA VAL A 261 17.77 -8.70 -16.56
C VAL A 261 17.69 -7.52 -15.61
N TYR A 262 16.51 -6.94 -15.51
CA TYR A 262 16.25 -5.74 -14.72
C TYR A 262 15.43 -6.07 -13.49
N ALA A 263 15.77 -5.45 -12.36
CA ALA A 263 14.98 -5.50 -11.15
C ALA A 263 13.55 -4.99 -11.40
N GLY A 264 12.56 -5.63 -10.77
CA GLY A 264 11.17 -5.24 -10.94
C GLY A 264 10.46 -5.87 -12.16
N THR A 265 11.17 -6.65 -12.97
CA THR A 265 10.55 -7.47 -14.03
C THR A 265 10.08 -8.81 -13.48
N VAL A 266 9.06 -9.41 -14.06
CA VAL A 266 8.41 -10.62 -13.53
C VAL A 266 8.62 -11.81 -14.44
N ILE A 267 8.91 -12.98 -13.84
CA ILE A 267 9.07 -14.24 -14.57
C ILE A 267 7.69 -14.86 -14.81
N GLU A 268 7.27 -14.94 -16.05
CA GLU A 268 6.01 -15.61 -16.46
C GLU A 268 6.18 -17.11 -16.65
N GLU A 269 7.35 -17.54 -17.18
CA GLU A 269 7.67 -18.95 -17.38
C GLU A 269 9.15 -19.19 -17.13
N GLY A 270 9.49 -20.38 -16.61
CA GLY A 270 10.87 -20.80 -16.38
C GLY A 270 11.46 -20.35 -15.04
N GLN A 271 12.78 -20.43 -14.94
CA GLN A 271 13.57 -20.06 -13.75
C GLN A 271 14.94 -19.60 -14.22
N ILE A 272 15.49 -18.56 -13.55
CA ILE A 272 16.84 -18.06 -13.82
C ILE A 272 17.62 -17.86 -12.54
N GLU A 273 18.94 -18.03 -12.65
CA GLU A 273 19.92 -17.61 -11.66
C GLU A 273 20.59 -16.33 -12.16
N VAL A 274 20.52 -15.28 -11.38
CA VAL A 274 20.99 -13.94 -11.74
C VAL A 274 22.17 -13.54 -10.89
N ARG A 275 23.31 -13.23 -11.51
CA ARG A 275 24.45 -12.61 -10.82
C ARG A 275 24.17 -11.14 -10.67
N VAL A 276 24.07 -10.69 -9.43
CA VAL A 276 23.81 -9.29 -9.06
C VAL A 276 24.94 -8.39 -9.51
N LYS A 277 24.65 -7.40 -10.36
CA LYS A 277 25.62 -6.39 -10.82
C LYS A 277 25.58 -5.13 -9.97
N GLN A 278 24.41 -4.73 -9.54
CA GLN A 278 24.22 -3.58 -8.67
C GLN A 278 23.26 -3.94 -7.55
N THR A 279 23.71 -3.82 -6.32
CA THR A 279 22.84 -3.78 -5.16
C THR A 279 22.36 -2.33 -5.03
N GLY A 280 21.25 -2.03 -5.65
CA GLY A 280 20.50 -0.79 -5.62
C GLY A 280 21.25 0.53 -5.46
N GLY A 281 21.16 1.41 -6.42
CA GLY A 281 21.61 2.80 -6.29
C GLY A 281 20.72 3.67 -5.42
N THR A 282 19.54 3.17 -5.03
CA THR A 282 18.59 3.83 -4.13
C THR A 282 18.18 2.82 -3.08
N GLY A 283 18.39 3.14 -1.81
CA GLY A 283 17.95 2.30 -0.70
C GLY A 283 16.44 1.98 -0.83
N LYS A 284 15.98 0.88 -0.23
CA LYS A 284 14.56 0.49 -0.24
C LYS A 284 13.64 1.67 0.17
N PHE A 285 14.12 2.53 1.06
CA PHE A 285 13.43 3.75 1.46
C PHE A 285 13.26 4.76 0.30
N ASP A 286 14.29 5.00 -0.51
CA ASP A 286 14.21 5.91 -1.65
C ASP A 286 13.27 5.37 -2.74
N GLN A 287 13.24 4.05 -2.96
CA GLN A 287 12.26 3.39 -3.85
C GLN A 287 10.84 3.58 -3.32
N ILE A 288 10.63 3.44 -2.01
CA ILE A 288 9.33 3.68 -1.37
C ILE A 288 8.94 5.15 -1.48
N VAL A 289 9.85 6.09 -1.24
CA VAL A 289 9.61 7.52 -1.42
C VAL A 289 9.25 7.84 -2.86
N THR A 290 9.98 7.28 -3.83
CA THR A 290 9.67 7.42 -5.27
C THR A 290 8.28 6.86 -5.59
N MET A 291 7.93 5.68 -5.08
CA MET A 291 6.60 5.09 -5.25
C MET A 291 5.50 5.94 -4.63
N ILE A 292 5.73 6.57 -3.47
CA ILE A 292 4.80 7.50 -2.85
C ILE A 292 4.63 8.76 -3.72
N GLU A 293 5.74 9.33 -4.23
CA GLU A 293 5.70 10.48 -5.13
C GLU A 293 4.99 10.17 -6.45
N GLU A 294 5.15 8.96 -6.98
CA GLU A 294 4.40 8.49 -8.15
C GLU A 294 2.91 8.27 -7.82
N SER A 295 2.61 7.70 -6.66
CA SER A 295 1.25 7.58 -6.16
C SER A 295 0.56 8.94 -5.99
N GLU A 296 1.29 9.99 -5.60
CA GLU A 296 0.77 11.36 -5.55
C GLU A 296 0.44 11.91 -6.95
N LYS A 297 1.15 11.48 -8.01
CA LYS A 297 0.79 11.85 -9.39
C LYS A 297 -0.55 11.25 -9.82
N LEU A 298 -0.97 10.13 -9.21
CA LEU A 298 -2.28 9.51 -9.38
C LEU A 298 -3.33 10.18 -8.47
N LYS A 299 -3.42 11.51 -8.54
CA LYS A 299 -4.34 12.32 -7.73
C LYS A 299 -5.78 11.84 -7.85
N SER A 300 -6.50 11.87 -6.72
CA SER A 300 -7.94 11.60 -6.73
C SER A 300 -8.70 12.65 -7.54
N SER A 301 -9.83 12.28 -8.10
CA SER A 301 -10.67 13.22 -8.87
C SER A 301 -11.22 14.33 -7.98
N ILE A 302 -11.44 14.04 -6.70
CA ILE A 302 -11.91 15.01 -5.70
C ILE A 302 -10.80 16.00 -5.33
N GLU A 303 -9.57 15.53 -5.21
CA GLU A 303 -8.40 16.37 -4.96
C GLU A 303 -8.21 17.39 -6.09
N GLY A 304 -8.25 16.93 -7.35
CA GLY A 304 -8.22 17.79 -8.51
C GLY A 304 -9.40 18.77 -8.59
N LYS A 305 -10.63 18.31 -8.25
CA LYS A 305 -11.82 19.18 -8.19
C LYS A 305 -11.69 20.26 -7.11
N ALA A 306 -11.12 19.94 -5.96
CA ALA A 306 -10.95 20.89 -4.87
C ALA A 306 -9.88 21.95 -5.17
N GLU A 307 -8.76 21.54 -5.79
CA GLU A 307 -7.75 22.48 -6.29
C GLU A 307 -8.38 23.44 -7.31
N HIS A 308 -9.11 22.91 -8.28
CA HIS A 308 -9.77 23.71 -9.32
C HIS A 308 -10.87 24.61 -8.76
N LEU A 309 -11.62 24.18 -7.74
CA LEU A 309 -12.62 25.01 -7.08
C LEU A 309 -11.98 26.15 -6.29
N ALA A 310 -10.86 25.90 -5.61
CA ALA A 310 -10.11 26.92 -4.90
C ALA A 310 -9.62 28.02 -5.85
N ASP A 311 -9.06 27.65 -6.99
CA ASP A 311 -8.62 28.63 -8.00
C ASP A 311 -9.80 29.39 -8.63
N LYS A 312 -10.96 28.76 -8.81
CA LYS A 312 -12.19 29.43 -9.25
C LYS A 312 -12.70 30.52 -8.29
N LEU A 313 -12.36 30.42 -7.00
CA LEU A 313 -12.76 31.44 -6.01
C LEU A 313 -11.91 32.69 -6.06
N VAL A 314 -10.72 32.65 -6.67
CA VAL A 314 -9.81 33.82 -6.79
C VAL A 314 -10.46 35.02 -7.47
N PRO A 315 -11.13 34.92 -8.63
CA PRO A 315 -11.84 36.03 -9.24
C PRO A 315 -12.91 36.67 -8.34
N PHE A 316 -13.62 35.82 -7.57
CA PHE A 316 -14.64 36.28 -6.62
C PHE A 316 -14.04 37.07 -5.45
N SER A 317 -12.89 36.61 -4.94
CA SER A 317 -12.14 37.34 -3.90
C SER A 317 -11.64 38.68 -4.39
N LEU A 318 -11.12 38.76 -5.63
CA LEU A 318 -10.72 40.04 -6.25
C LEU A 318 -11.92 40.95 -6.49
N GLY A 319 -13.00 40.42 -7.05
CA GLY A 319 -14.25 41.16 -7.27
C GLY A 319 -14.86 41.69 -5.98
N GLY A 320 -14.93 40.83 -4.94
CA GLY A 320 -15.37 41.16 -3.60
C GLY A 320 -14.53 42.27 -2.96
N THR A 321 -13.21 42.22 -3.15
CA THR A 321 -12.28 43.29 -2.69
C THR A 321 -12.57 44.64 -3.35
N ILE A 322 -12.73 44.64 -4.67
CA ILE A 322 -13.06 45.85 -5.42
C ILE A 322 -14.42 46.42 -4.97
N LEU A 323 -15.45 45.59 -4.88
CA LEU A 323 -16.78 45.98 -4.43
C LEU A 323 -16.74 46.55 -3.00
N THR A 324 -16.08 45.85 -2.08
CA THR A 324 -15.93 46.32 -0.69
C THR A 324 -15.24 47.67 -0.62
N TYR A 325 -14.20 47.90 -1.44
CA TYR A 325 -13.55 49.21 -1.51
C TYR A 325 -14.49 50.30 -2.06
N LEU A 326 -15.22 49.97 -3.12
CA LEU A 326 -16.15 50.95 -3.74
C LEU A 326 -17.26 51.38 -2.76
N PHE A 327 -17.82 50.42 -1.98
CA PHE A 327 -18.89 50.71 -1.03
C PHE A 327 -18.40 51.35 0.26
N THR A 328 -17.27 50.88 0.81
CA THR A 328 -16.80 51.30 2.14
C THR A 328 -15.77 52.44 2.08
N ARG A 329 -15.15 52.65 0.92
CA ARG A 329 -13.99 53.55 0.72
C ARG A 329 -12.85 53.26 1.70
N ASN A 330 -12.82 52.06 2.27
CA ASN A 330 -11.85 51.65 3.26
C ASN A 330 -11.02 50.47 2.71
N ALA A 331 -9.76 50.77 2.36
CA ALA A 331 -8.87 49.77 1.80
C ALA A 331 -8.49 48.67 2.83
N THR A 332 -8.49 48.98 4.10
CA THR A 332 -8.20 47.97 5.15
C THR A 332 -9.27 46.88 5.19
N LYS A 333 -10.55 47.29 5.07
CA LYS A 333 -11.68 46.34 4.96
C LYS A 333 -11.60 45.53 3.66
N ALA A 334 -11.24 46.17 2.55
CA ALA A 334 -11.09 45.51 1.27
C ALA A 334 -9.95 44.50 1.27
N ILE A 335 -8.79 44.85 1.84
CA ILE A 335 -7.64 43.93 1.98
C ILE A 335 -7.97 42.72 2.84
N SER A 336 -8.87 42.81 3.83
CA SER A 336 -9.27 41.70 4.68
C SER A 336 -9.78 40.50 3.89
N ILE A 337 -10.40 40.70 2.72
CA ILE A 337 -10.86 39.64 1.83
C ILE A 337 -9.66 38.86 1.24
N LEU A 338 -8.61 39.61 0.84
CA LEU A 338 -7.40 39.01 0.25
C LEU A 338 -6.52 38.24 1.25
N MET A 339 -6.76 38.45 2.58
CA MET A 339 -6.00 37.80 3.64
C MET A 339 -6.47 36.35 3.94
N VAL A 340 -7.59 35.97 3.37
CA VAL A 340 -8.20 34.66 3.63
C VAL A 340 -8.35 33.95 2.28
N ASP A 341 -7.56 32.90 2.13
CA ASP A 341 -7.57 32.03 0.97
C ASP A 341 -8.20 30.67 1.30
N TYR A 342 -8.93 30.10 0.36
CA TYR A 342 -9.50 28.77 0.49
C TYR A 342 -8.53 27.68 0.02
N SER A 343 -7.57 28.04 -0.83
CA SER A 343 -6.71 27.11 -1.56
C SER A 343 -5.67 26.45 -0.65
N CYS A 344 -4.98 27.23 0.20
CA CYS A 344 -3.90 26.71 1.05
C CYS A 344 -4.36 25.56 1.93
N ALA A 345 -5.47 25.72 2.64
CA ALA A 345 -5.99 24.69 3.52
C ALA A 345 -6.47 23.45 2.77
N LEU A 346 -7.07 23.60 1.58
CA LEU A 346 -7.54 22.50 0.75
C LEU A 346 -6.37 21.71 0.14
N LYS A 347 -5.40 22.43 -0.45
CA LYS A 347 -4.20 21.84 -1.06
C LYS A 347 -3.32 21.07 -0.06
N LEU A 348 -3.35 21.46 1.22
CA LEU A 348 -2.65 20.76 2.28
C LEU A 348 -3.46 19.58 2.86
N ALA A 349 -4.72 19.83 3.26
CA ALA A 349 -5.48 18.88 4.06
C ALA A 349 -5.89 17.61 3.27
N MET A 350 -6.10 17.73 1.95
CA MET A 350 -6.53 16.58 1.15
C MET A 350 -5.42 15.57 0.90
N PRO A 351 -4.25 15.91 0.32
CA PRO A 351 -3.15 14.98 0.17
C PRO A 351 -2.74 14.33 1.50
N VAL A 352 -2.65 15.13 2.56
CA VAL A 352 -2.30 14.64 3.90
C VAL A 352 -3.34 13.64 4.42
N SER A 353 -4.63 13.86 4.17
CA SER A 353 -5.69 12.88 4.54
C SER A 353 -5.56 11.58 3.76
N VAL A 354 -5.22 11.66 2.46
CA VAL A 354 -5.00 10.48 1.60
C VAL A 354 -3.77 9.70 2.06
N LEU A 355 -2.64 10.37 2.33
CA LEU A 355 -1.44 9.73 2.85
C LEU A 355 -1.68 9.05 4.21
N ALA A 356 -2.46 9.69 5.10
CA ALA A 356 -2.85 9.08 6.38
C ALA A 356 -3.73 7.83 6.17
N ALA A 357 -4.64 7.85 5.18
CA ALA A 357 -5.46 6.68 4.84
C ALA A 357 -4.63 5.53 4.26
N ILE A 358 -3.67 5.83 3.37
CA ILE A 358 -2.76 4.84 2.80
C ILE A 358 -1.88 4.22 3.91
N ARG A 359 -1.35 5.05 4.84
CA ARG A 359 -0.60 4.56 5.99
C ARG A 359 -1.46 3.61 6.85
N GLN A 360 -2.69 4.02 7.20
CA GLN A 360 -3.59 3.20 8.01
C GLN A 360 -3.99 1.90 7.28
N ALA A 361 -4.18 1.93 5.95
CA ALA A 361 -4.39 0.73 5.16
C ALA A 361 -3.20 -0.23 5.29
N ARG A 362 -1.97 0.30 5.25
CA ARG A 362 -0.75 -0.51 5.40
C ARG A 362 -0.63 -1.16 6.78
N GLU A 363 -1.05 -0.48 7.85
CA GLU A 363 -1.11 -1.04 9.22
C GLU A 363 -2.06 -2.26 9.30
N HIS A 364 -3.01 -2.37 8.35
CA HIS A 364 -3.90 -3.51 8.19
C HIS A 364 -3.45 -4.46 7.05
N ASN A 365 -2.17 -4.45 6.66
CA ASN A 365 -1.62 -5.27 5.58
C ASN A 365 -2.29 -5.03 4.22
N ILE A 366 -2.71 -3.81 3.94
CA ILE A 366 -3.32 -3.41 2.66
C ILE A 366 -2.40 -2.37 2.01
N THR A 367 -1.85 -2.68 0.85
CA THR A 367 -1.01 -1.77 0.05
C THR A 367 -1.86 -1.11 -1.03
N VAL A 368 -1.89 0.21 -1.06
CA VAL A 368 -2.67 1.01 -2.03
C VAL A 368 -1.72 1.82 -2.88
N LYS A 369 -1.78 1.68 -4.20
CA LYS A 369 -0.89 2.37 -5.16
C LYS A 369 -1.24 3.83 -5.41
N GLY A 370 -2.39 4.33 -4.94
CA GLY A 370 -2.75 5.73 -5.10
C GLY A 370 -4.09 6.13 -4.52
N GLY A 371 -4.22 7.40 -4.15
CA GLY A 371 -5.43 7.95 -3.51
C GLY A 371 -6.69 7.82 -4.35
N LYS A 372 -6.57 7.87 -5.69
CA LYS A 372 -7.70 7.69 -6.60
C LYS A 372 -8.42 6.34 -6.42
N PHE A 373 -7.67 5.30 -6.02
CA PHE A 373 -8.24 3.97 -5.82
C PHE A 373 -9.07 3.90 -4.54
N LEU A 374 -8.64 4.57 -3.45
CA LEU A 374 -9.47 4.72 -2.25
C LEU A 374 -10.77 5.46 -2.53
N GLU A 375 -10.73 6.49 -3.38
CA GLU A 375 -11.94 7.19 -3.83
C GLU A 375 -12.89 6.25 -4.57
N LYS A 376 -12.37 5.46 -5.51
CA LYS A 376 -13.14 4.47 -6.27
C LYS A 376 -13.73 3.37 -5.39
N VAL A 377 -12.95 2.83 -4.45
CA VAL A 377 -13.44 1.86 -3.45
C VAL A 377 -14.60 2.44 -2.63
N ALA A 378 -14.51 3.73 -2.23
CA ALA A 378 -15.55 4.35 -1.41
C ALA A 378 -16.92 4.45 -2.11
N VAL A 379 -16.94 4.55 -3.44
CA VAL A 379 -18.15 4.67 -4.27
C VAL A 379 -18.56 3.37 -4.95
N ALA A 380 -17.73 2.32 -4.83
CA ALA A 380 -18.01 1.03 -5.46
C ALA A 380 -19.34 0.44 -5.00
N ASP A 381 -20.10 -0.10 -5.94
CA ASP A 381 -21.38 -0.76 -5.70
C ASP A 381 -21.40 -2.24 -6.11
N THR A 382 -20.44 -2.66 -6.92
CA THR A 382 -20.30 -4.03 -7.43
C THR A 382 -18.94 -4.60 -7.08
N ILE A 383 -18.88 -5.81 -6.53
CA ILE A 383 -17.66 -6.57 -6.30
C ILE A 383 -17.72 -7.88 -7.06
N VAL A 384 -16.68 -8.17 -7.82
CA VAL A 384 -16.48 -9.42 -8.54
C VAL A 384 -15.33 -10.18 -7.88
N PHE A 385 -15.62 -11.38 -7.41
CA PHE A 385 -14.63 -12.29 -6.82
C PHE A 385 -14.24 -13.38 -7.84
N ASP A 386 -12.95 -13.62 -8.01
CA ASP A 386 -12.53 -14.94 -8.44
C ASP A 386 -12.80 -15.97 -7.33
N LYS A 387 -13.00 -17.24 -7.68
CA LYS A 387 -13.20 -18.29 -6.68
C LYS A 387 -11.86 -18.73 -6.07
N THR A 388 -10.97 -19.24 -6.93
CA THR A 388 -9.76 -19.97 -6.52
C THR A 388 -8.72 -19.00 -5.96
N GLY A 389 -8.15 -19.30 -4.77
CA GLY A 389 -7.16 -18.43 -4.12
C GLY A 389 -7.72 -17.13 -3.54
N THR A 390 -8.99 -16.79 -3.86
CA THR A 390 -9.68 -15.61 -3.34
C THR A 390 -10.75 -15.98 -2.32
N LEU A 391 -11.84 -16.61 -2.74
CA LEU A 391 -12.87 -17.12 -1.81
C LEU A 391 -12.45 -18.44 -1.15
N THR A 392 -11.52 -19.16 -1.77
CA THR A 392 -10.90 -20.38 -1.26
C THR A 392 -9.45 -20.13 -0.84
N LYS A 393 -8.85 -21.11 -0.16
CA LYS A 393 -7.46 -21.00 0.34
C LYS A 393 -6.41 -21.28 -0.74
N ALA A 394 -6.80 -21.80 -1.91
CA ALA A 394 -5.91 -22.40 -2.92
C ALA A 394 -5.02 -23.53 -2.35
N GLU A 395 -5.48 -24.18 -1.31
CA GLU A 395 -4.86 -25.34 -0.65
C GLU A 395 -5.80 -26.54 -0.78
N PRO A 396 -5.89 -27.17 -1.96
CA PRO A 396 -6.78 -28.28 -2.15
C PRO A 396 -6.43 -29.44 -1.19
N VAL A 397 -7.45 -30.15 -0.74
CA VAL A 397 -7.32 -31.30 0.16
C VAL A 397 -8.03 -32.51 -0.41
N VAL A 398 -7.43 -33.69 -0.23
CA VAL A 398 -8.08 -34.94 -0.61
C VAL A 398 -9.14 -35.30 0.43
N MET A 399 -10.40 -35.35 0.00
CA MET A 399 -11.55 -35.68 0.82
C MET A 399 -11.74 -37.21 0.93
N ASP A 400 -11.72 -37.89 -0.21
CA ASP A 400 -11.85 -39.34 -0.25
C ASP A 400 -11.19 -39.92 -1.51
N VAL A 401 -10.92 -41.23 -1.49
CA VAL A 401 -10.48 -42.01 -2.62
C VAL A 401 -11.54 -43.08 -2.89
N VAL A 402 -12.14 -43.06 -4.07
CA VAL A 402 -13.18 -44.01 -4.47
C VAL A 402 -12.56 -45.12 -5.35
N PRO A 403 -12.42 -46.35 -4.86
CA PRO A 403 -11.83 -47.45 -5.63
C PRO A 403 -12.87 -48.08 -6.57
N PHE A 404 -12.40 -48.48 -7.75
CA PHE A 404 -13.22 -49.13 -8.79
C PHE A 404 -12.90 -50.64 -8.93
N ASN A 405 -11.71 -51.03 -8.49
CA ASN A 405 -11.25 -52.45 -8.47
C ASN A 405 -10.84 -52.89 -7.06
N GLY A 406 -10.14 -53.99 -6.95
CA GLY A 406 -9.81 -54.67 -5.68
C GLY A 406 -8.73 -54.00 -4.81
N TYR A 407 -8.17 -52.90 -5.21
CA TYR A 407 -7.17 -52.14 -4.42
C TYR A 407 -7.81 -51.43 -3.24
N SER A 408 -7.06 -51.30 -2.16
CA SER A 408 -7.47 -50.50 -0.99
C SER A 408 -7.33 -48.99 -1.27
N LYS A 409 -8.10 -48.16 -0.53
CA LYS A 409 -7.99 -46.70 -0.63
C LYS A 409 -6.56 -46.19 -0.38
N ASP A 410 -5.88 -46.79 0.60
CA ASP A 410 -4.53 -46.36 0.97
C ASP A 410 -3.48 -46.78 -0.07
N GLU A 411 -3.67 -47.94 -0.72
CA GLU A 411 -2.79 -48.41 -1.80
C GLU A 411 -2.93 -47.50 -3.04
N LEU A 412 -4.15 -47.14 -3.42
CA LEU A 412 -4.42 -46.23 -4.53
C LEU A 412 -3.90 -44.83 -4.26
N LEU A 413 -4.07 -44.33 -3.02
CA LEU A 413 -3.52 -43.04 -2.60
C LEU A 413 -1.99 -43.03 -2.64
N ARG A 414 -1.35 -44.13 -2.19
CA ARG A 414 0.10 -44.31 -2.24
C ARG A 414 0.61 -44.27 -3.70
N ILE A 415 -0.06 -44.98 -4.59
CA ILE A 415 0.28 -44.99 -6.03
C ILE A 415 0.12 -43.58 -6.61
N ALA A 416 -1.00 -42.92 -6.34
CA ALA A 416 -1.24 -41.56 -6.83
C ALA A 416 -0.20 -40.56 -6.30
N ALA A 417 0.17 -40.64 -5.01
CA ALA A 417 1.19 -39.77 -4.44
C ALA A 417 2.58 -39.98 -5.07
N CYS A 418 2.94 -41.28 -5.31
CA CYS A 418 4.19 -41.61 -6.01
C CYS A 418 4.27 -41.00 -7.43
N LEU A 419 3.15 -40.90 -8.15
CA LEU A 419 3.11 -40.31 -9.48
C LEU A 419 3.18 -38.80 -9.43
N GLU A 420 2.48 -38.18 -8.48
CA GLU A 420 2.29 -36.72 -8.39
C GLU A 420 3.49 -35.98 -7.73
N GLU A 421 4.34 -36.65 -6.92
CA GLU A 421 5.42 -35.98 -6.19
C GLU A 421 6.49 -35.33 -7.07
N HIS A 422 6.65 -35.81 -8.31
CA HIS A 422 7.65 -35.27 -9.24
C HIS A 422 7.24 -33.98 -9.95
N PHE A 423 5.97 -33.63 -9.88
CA PHE A 423 5.42 -32.45 -10.55
C PHE A 423 4.59 -31.61 -9.57
N PRO A 424 5.24 -30.84 -8.68
CA PRO A 424 4.58 -30.13 -7.58
C PRO A 424 3.65 -29.03 -8.11
N HIS A 425 2.36 -29.33 -8.14
CA HIS A 425 1.28 -28.34 -8.31
C HIS A 425 0.24 -28.53 -7.19
N SER A 426 -0.72 -27.62 -7.06
CA SER A 426 -1.63 -27.60 -5.90
C SER A 426 -2.36 -28.93 -5.65
N ILE A 427 -2.86 -29.57 -6.70
CA ILE A 427 -3.55 -30.88 -6.61
C ILE A 427 -2.56 -32.00 -6.26
N ALA A 428 -1.37 -32.03 -6.88
CA ALA A 428 -0.31 -33.00 -6.57
C ALA A 428 0.09 -32.91 -5.09
N ASN A 429 0.34 -31.71 -4.60
CA ASN A 429 0.66 -31.47 -3.19
C ASN A 429 -0.45 -31.98 -2.25
N ALA A 430 -1.73 -31.81 -2.63
CA ALA A 430 -2.85 -32.33 -1.85
C ALA A 430 -2.81 -33.86 -1.71
N VAL A 431 -2.52 -34.56 -2.82
CA VAL A 431 -2.42 -36.03 -2.84
C VAL A 431 -1.22 -36.52 -2.02
N VAL A 432 -0.04 -35.90 -2.24
CA VAL A 432 1.20 -36.24 -1.50
C VAL A 432 1.03 -35.97 0.01
N ASN A 433 0.52 -34.79 0.38
CA ASN A 433 0.29 -34.43 1.77
C ASN A 433 -0.70 -35.39 2.45
N LYS A 434 -1.74 -35.84 1.76
CA LYS A 434 -2.69 -36.82 2.29
C LYS A 434 -2.07 -38.18 2.51
N ALA A 435 -1.17 -38.60 1.62
CA ALA A 435 -0.40 -39.84 1.80
C ALA A 435 0.56 -39.74 3.01
N ILE A 436 1.23 -38.59 3.17
CA ILE A 436 2.10 -38.35 4.34
C ILE A 436 1.28 -38.36 5.65
N GLU A 437 0.13 -37.66 5.69
CA GLU A 437 -0.79 -37.64 6.85
C GLU A 437 -1.19 -39.05 7.30
N ARG A 438 -1.40 -39.96 6.33
CA ARG A 438 -1.73 -41.37 6.59
C ARG A 438 -0.51 -42.25 6.83
N ASN A 439 0.70 -41.72 6.88
CA ASN A 439 1.97 -42.42 7.02
C ASN A 439 2.17 -43.50 5.94
N LEU A 440 1.72 -43.24 4.71
CA LEU A 440 1.90 -44.13 3.58
C LEU A 440 3.29 -43.93 2.99
N VAL A 441 4.29 -44.68 3.48
CA VAL A 441 5.64 -44.67 2.91
C VAL A 441 5.61 -45.38 1.55
N HIS A 442 6.23 -44.81 0.53
CA HIS A 442 6.38 -45.47 -0.76
C HIS A 442 7.87 -45.51 -1.16
N GLU A 443 8.26 -46.61 -1.78
CA GLU A 443 9.48 -46.71 -2.56
C GLU A 443 9.13 -46.27 -4.00
N GLU A 444 10.07 -45.72 -4.75
CA GLU A 444 9.84 -45.39 -6.16
C GLU A 444 9.38 -46.62 -6.94
N LEU A 445 8.10 -46.62 -7.34
CA LEU A 445 7.45 -47.78 -7.99
C LEU A 445 7.46 -47.67 -9.52
N HIS A 446 7.93 -46.56 -10.07
CA HIS A 446 7.82 -46.23 -11.49
C HIS A 446 9.17 -46.11 -12.21
N SER A 447 9.12 -46.26 -13.53
CA SER A 447 10.19 -45.93 -14.45
C SER A 447 10.12 -44.41 -14.79
N LYS A 448 10.72 -43.98 -15.88
CA LYS A 448 10.68 -42.61 -16.33
C LYS A 448 9.24 -42.07 -16.42
N VAL A 449 8.96 -40.98 -15.72
CA VAL A 449 7.66 -40.28 -15.72
C VAL A 449 7.58 -39.35 -16.92
N GLU A 450 6.49 -39.40 -17.67
CA GLU A 450 6.19 -38.48 -18.76
C GLU A 450 5.09 -37.51 -18.33
N TYR A 451 5.44 -36.23 -18.23
CA TYR A 451 4.47 -35.15 -17.94
C TYR A 451 3.86 -34.65 -19.24
N ILE A 452 2.53 -34.69 -19.34
CA ILE A 452 1.77 -34.16 -20.47
C ILE A 452 1.16 -32.84 -20.02
N VAL A 453 1.71 -31.73 -20.54
CA VAL A 453 1.38 -30.35 -20.13
C VAL A 453 -0.13 -30.13 -20.16
N ALA A 454 -0.68 -29.63 -19.07
CA ALA A 454 -2.10 -29.32 -18.84
C ALA A 454 -3.08 -30.52 -18.83
N HIS A 455 -2.62 -31.76 -18.94
CA HIS A 455 -3.48 -32.95 -19.04
C HIS A 455 -3.30 -33.94 -17.88
N GLY A 456 -2.07 -34.34 -17.58
CA GLY A 456 -1.79 -35.32 -16.52
C GLY A 456 -0.41 -35.96 -16.65
N ILE A 457 -0.25 -37.08 -15.96
CA ILE A 457 1.01 -37.83 -15.86
C ILE A 457 0.79 -39.24 -16.40
N ALA A 458 1.69 -39.70 -17.26
CA ALA A 458 1.76 -41.06 -17.72
C ALA A 458 3.09 -41.72 -17.35
N THR A 459 3.07 -42.97 -16.90
CA THR A 459 4.27 -43.74 -16.56
C THR A 459 4.02 -45.24 -16.62
N THR A 460 5.03 -46.04 -16.27
CA THR A 460 4.93 -47.49 -16.14
C THR A 460 5.25 -47.90 -14.71
N ILE A 461 4.31 -48.55 -14.03
CA ILE A 461 4.44 -49.08 -12.68
C ILE A 461 4.50 -50.62 -12.76
N SER A 462 5.58 -51.23 -12.28
CA SER A 462 5.76 -52.68 -12.34
C SER A 462 5.48 -53.30 -13.72
N GLY A 463 5.84 -52.59 -14.80
CA GLY A 463 5.64 -53.03 -16.18
C GLY A 463 4.24 -52.74 -16.75
N LYS A 464 3.35 -52.06 -16.00
CA LYS A 464 1.99 -51.71 -16.40
C LYS A 464 1.88 -50.22 -16.62
N ARG A 465 1.25 -49.79 -17.74
CA ARG A 465 0.99 -48.38 -17.99
C ARG A 465 0.01 -47.81 -16.99
N ALA A 466 0.41 -46.77 -16.29
CA ALA A 466 -0.40 -46.01 -15.35
C ALA A 466 -0.52 -44.57 -15.77
N VAL A 467 -1.73 -43.99 -15.67
CA VAL A 467 -2.03 -42.60 -15.97
C VAL A 467 -2.85 -41.97 -14.87
N ILE A 468 -2.52 -40.73 -14.53
CA ILE A 468 -3.25 -39.93 -13.54
C ILE A 468 -3.48 -38.52 -14.09
N GLY A 469 -4.69 -37.98 -13.96
CA GLY A 469 -5.00 -36.66 -14.48
C GLY A 469 -6.49 -36.34 -14.56
N SER A 470 -6.84 -35.41 -15.45
CA SER A 470 -8.21 -34.96 -15.68
C SER A 470 -9.07 -36.05 -16.36
N TYR A 471 -10.41 -35.88 -16.32
CA TYR A 471 -11.35 -36.76 -17.07
C TYR A 471 -10.99 -36.84 -18.54
N HIS A 472 -10.78 -35.68 -19.19
CA HIS A 472 -10.43 -35.61 -20.61
C HIS A 472 -9.18 -36.45 -20.90
N PHE A 473 -8.12 -36.25 -20.14
CA PHE A 473 -6.86 -36.97 -20.33
C PHE A 473 -7.03 -38.49 -20.16
N VAL A 474 -7.61 -38.94 -19.01
CA VAL A 474 -7.66 -40.35 -18.68
C VAL A 474 -8.70 -41.11 -19.50
N MET A 475 -9.91 -40.52 -19.71
CA MET A 475 -11.03 -41.23 -20.34
C MET A 475 -11.12 -40.98 -21.82
N GLU A 476 -10.75 -39.80 -22.34
CA GLU A 476 -10.90 -39.44 -23.76
C GLU A 476 -9.57 -39.62 -24.52
N ASP A 477 -8.46 -39.03 -24.05
CA ASP A 477 -7.18 -39.10 -24.77
C ASP A 477 -6.52 -40.49 -24.62
N GLU A 478 -6.45 -41.04 -23.39
CA GLU A 478 -5.86 -42.36 -23.12
C GLU A 478 -6.87 -43.51 -23.30
N GLY A 479 -8.15 -43.20 -23.51
CA GLY A 479 -9.20 -44.17 -23.82
C GLY A 479 -9.46 -45.18 -22.70
N CYS A 480 -9.17 -44.82 -21.44
CA CYS A 480 -9.42 -45.73 -20.29
C CYS A 480 -10.92 -45.93 -20.09
N VAL A 481 -11.29 -47.10 -19.57
CA VAL A 481 -12.68 -47.50 -19.40
C VAL A 481 -13.04 -47.73 -17.94
N VAL A 482 -14.28 -47.45 -17.54
CA VAL A 482 -14.83 -47.84 -16.26
C VAL A 482 -15.00 -49.33 -16.22
N PRO A 483 -14.55 -50.04 -15.14
CA PRO A 483 -14.71 -51.49 -15.01
C PRO A 483 -16.16 -51.93 -15.08
N GLU A 484 -16.41 -53.14 -15.66
CA GLU A 484 -17.75 -53.71 -15.77
C GLU A 484 -18.48 -53.76 -14.41
N GLY A 485 -19.75 -53.32 -14.38
CA GLY A 485 -20.57 -53.27 -13.17
C GLY A 485 -20.28 -52.10 -12.22
N LYS A 486 -19.40 -51.18 -12.58
CA LYS A 486 -19.06 -49.99 -11.76
C LYS A 486 -19.60 -48.66 -12.32
N GLN A 487 -20.37 -48.71 -13.38
CA GLN A 487 -20.91 -47.47 -14.00
C GLN A 487 -21.83 -46.69 -13.05
N GLU A 488 -22.68 -47.36 -12.27
CA GLU A 488 -23.54 -46.71 -11.27
C GLU A 488 -22.73 -45.97 -10.20
N LEU A 489 -21.63 -46.59 -9.75
CA LEU A 489 -20.70 -45.97 -8.78
C LEU A 489 -20.07 -44.72 -9.37
N PHE A 490 -19.63 -44.79 -10.64
CA PHE A 490 -19.03 -43.67 -11.37
C PHE A 490 -20.02 -42.51 -11.52
N ASP A 491 -21.27 -42.81 -11.90
CA ASP A 491 -22.31 -41.80 -12.10
C ASP A 491 -22.80 -41.18 -10.78
N SER A 492 -22.59 -41.88 -9.67
CA SER A 492 -22.95 -41.43 -8.32
C SER A 492 -21.87 -40.61 -7.61
N LEU A 493 -20.73 -40.38 -8.25
CA LEU A 493 -19.65 -39.58 -7.65
C LEU A 493 -20.15 -38.16 -7.29
N PRO A 494 -19.77 -37.64 -6.12
CA PRO A 494 -20.17 -36.31 -5.68
C PRO A 494 -19.63 -35.23 -6.63
N ASN A 495 -20.53 -34.50 -7.29
CA ASN A 495 -20.16 -33.44 -8.25
C ASN A 495 -19.68 -32.13 -7.61
N GLU A 496 -19.68 -32.05 -6.28
CA GLU A 496 -19.20 -30.90 -5.50
C GLU A 496 -17.68 -30.85 -5.38
N TYR A 497 -16.99 -31.99 -5.63
CA TYR A 497 -15.54 -32.10 -5.59
C TYR A 497 -14.93 -32.07 -6.98
N SER A 498 -13.69 -31.65 -7.06
CA SER A 498 -12.84 -31.87 -8.24
C SER A 498 -12.39 -33.32 -8.26
N HIS A 499 -12.40 -33.94 -9.43
CA HIS A 499 -12.05 -35.35 -9.61
C HIS A 499 -10.69 -35.50 -10.27
N LEU A 500 -9.79 -36.24 -9.65
CA LEU A 500 -8.53 -36.70 -10.23
C LEU A 500 -8.63 -38.20 -10.49
N TYR A 501 -8.45 -38.61 -11.74
CA TYR A 501 -8.65 -39.97 -12.22
C TYR A 501 -7.33 -40.71 -12.27
N LEU A 502 -7.27 -41.94 -11.71
CA LEU A 502 -6.15 -42.82 -11.77
C LEU A 502 -6.56 -44.12 -12.51
N ALA A 503 -5.87 -44.42 -13.62
CA ALA A 503 -6.11 -45.66 -14.35
C ALA A 503 -4.82 -46.44 -14.57
N ILE A 504 -4.92 -47.78 -14.59
CA ILE A 504 -3.82 -48.73 -14.80
C ILE A 504 -4.25 -49.70 -15.90
N GLU A 505 -3.39 -49.93 -16.91
CA GLU A 505 -3.67 -50.83 -18.04
C GLU A 505 -5.00 -50.52 -18.76
N GLY A 506 -5.32 -49.20 -18.90
CA GLY A 506 -6.53 -48.76 -19.57
C GLY A 506 -7.83 -48.95 -18.80
N LYS A 507 -7.77 -49.27 -17.50
CA LYS A 507 -8.94 -49.40 -16.63
C LYS A 507 -8.87 -48.40 -15.49
N LEU A 508 -10.00 -47.74 -15.21
CA LEU A 508 -10.13 -46.84 -14.07
C LEU A 508 -10.01 -47.62 -12.75
N GLU A 509 -9.01 -47.27 -11.95
CA GLU A 509 -8.74 -47.90 -10.65
C GLU A 509 -9.25 -47.05 -9.49
N ALA A 510 -9.15 -45.71 -9.59
CA ALA A 510 -9.63 -44.80 -8.57
C ALA A 510 -10.07 -43.46 -9.14
N VAL A 511 -11.00 -42.84 -8.40
CA VAL A 511 -11.26 -41.39 -8.50
C VAL A 511 -10.96 -40.78 -7.14
N ILE A 512 -10.03 -39.82 -7.12
CA ILE A 512 -9.64 -39.07 -5.94
C ILE A 512 -10.47 -37.79 -5.89
N LEU A 513 -11.24 -37.62 -4.82
CA LEU A 513 -12.12 -36.48 -4.61
C LEU A 513 -11.33 -35.37 -3.89
N ILE A 514 -11.26 -34.20 -4.53
CA ILE A 514 -10.46 -33.07 -4.05
C ILE A 514 -11.36 -31.86 -3.84
N GLU A 515 -11.26 -31.24 -2.68
CA GLU A 515 -11.94 -29.97 -2.35
C GLU A 515 -10.90 -28.87 -2.16
N ASP A 516 -11.17 -27.69 -2.73
CA ASP A 516 -10.46 -26.45 -2.37
C ASP A 516 -11.32 -25.72 -1.32
N PRO A 517 -10.93 -25.76 -0.03
CA PRO A 517 -11.78 -25.32 1.06
C PRO A 517 -12.04 -23.81 1.00
N LEU A 518 -13.30 -23.44 1.19
CA LEU A 518 -13.69 -22.02 1.35
C LEU A 518 -13.02 -21.44 2.59
N ARG A 519 -12.63 -20.16 2.50
CA ARG A 519 -12.15 -19.41 3.67
C ARG A 519 -13.28 -19.29 4.69
N GLU A 520 -12.94 -19.46 5.96
CA GLU A 520 -13.91 -19.47 7.06
C GLU A 520 -14.66 -18.14 7.19
N ASP A 521 -14.00 -17.05 6.89
CA ASP A 521 -14.53 -15.68 6.97
C ASP A 521 -15.29 -15.22 5.71
N ALA A 522 -15.31 -16.00 4.61
CA ALA A 522 -15.88 -15.60 3.33
C ALA A 522 -17.38 -15.17 3.44
N LYS A 523 -18.19 -15.99 4.10
CA LYS A 523 -19.63 -15.70 4.29
C LYS A 523 -19.87 -14.45 5.11
N ASP A 524 -19.14 -14.28 6.21
CA ASP A 524 -19.27 -13.12 7.09
C ASP A 524 -18.78 -11.84 6.41
N THR A 525 -17.69 -11.95 5.66
CA THR A 525 -17.14 -10.84 4.85
C THR A 525 -18.15 -10.36 3.82
N ILE A 526 -18.74 -11.26 3.01
CA ILE A 526 -19.76 -10.88 2.02
C ILE A 526 -20.94 -10.19 2.67
N LYS A 527 -21.43 -10.72 3.81
CA LYS A 527 -22.50 -10.08 4.58
C LYS A 527 -22.13 -8.67 5.05
N LYS A 528 -20.89 -8.48 5.54
CA LYS A 528 -20.38 -7.18 5.98
C LYS A 528 -20.19 -6.21 4.81
N LEU A 529 -19.74 -6.66 3.64
CA LEU A 529 -19.64 -5.84 2.44
C LEU A 529 -20.99 -5.29 2.01
N LYS A 530 -22.00 -6.15 1.94
CA LYS A 530 -23.40 -5.75 1.64
C LYS A 530 -23.95 -4.75 2.66
N LYS A 531 -23.70 -4.98 3.96
CA LYS A 531 -24.08 -4.03 5.03
C LYS A 531 -23.38 -2.68 4.88
N ASN A 532 -22.16 -2.67 4.35
CA ASN A 532 -21.40 -1.45 4.09
C ASN A 532 -21.66 -0.82 2.71
N GLY A 533 -22.72 -1.23 2.00
CA GLY A 533 -23.26 -0.53 0.84
C GLY A 533 -22.85 -1.09 -0.52
N ILE A 534 -22.22 -2.26 -0.58
CA ILE A 534 -22.08 -3.03 -1.82
C ILE A 534 -23.45 -3.60 -2.18
N LYS A 535 -23.89 -3.31 -3.39
CA LYS A 535 -25.23 -3.70 -3.88
C LYS A 535 -25.24 -5.06 -4.54
N LYS A 536 -24.14 -5.41 -5.23
CA LYS A 536 -24.02 -6.61 -6.04
C LYS A 536 -22.68 -7.30 -5.76
N VAL A 537 -22.72 -8.58 -5.42
CA VAL A 537 -21.56 -9.45 -5.25
C VAL A 537 -21.64 -10.58 -6.25
N VAL A 538 -20.63 -10.69 -7.11
CA VAL A 538 -20.53 -11.65 -8.20
C VAL A 538 -19.37 -12.60 -7.95
N MET A 539 -19.52 -13.88 -8.29
CA MET A 539 -18.44 -14.85 -8.33
C MET A 539 -18.21 -15.32 -9.76
N MET A 540 -16.95 -15.39 -10.17
CA MET A 540 -16.54 -15.98 -11.43
C MET A 540 -15.60 -17.15 -11.20
N THR A 541 -15.79 -18.23 -11.92
CA THR A 541 -14.99 -19.46 -11.77
C THR A 541 -14.92 -20.26 -13.07
N GLY A 542 -13.81 -20.96 -13.27
CA GLY A 542 -13.69 -21.98 -14.31
C GLY A 542 -14.39 -23.31 -13.97
N ASP A 543 -14.92 -23.45 -12.75
CA ASP A 543 -15.62 -24.67 -12.35
C ASP A 543 -16.95 -24.87 -13.07
N ARG A 544 -17.44 -26.10 -13.00
CA ARG A 544 -18.77 -26.47 -13.52
C ARG A 544 -19.90 -25.81 -12.75
N ASP A 545 -21.04 -25.57 -13.42
CA ASP A 545 -22.20 -24.87 -12.89
C ASP A 545 -22.68 -25.40 -11.52
N ARG A 546 -22.71 -26.71 -11.33
CA ARG A 546 -23.18 -27.32 -10.07
C ARG A 546 -22.32 -26.92 -8.86
N THR A 547 -20.98 -26.96 -9.02
CA THR A 547 -20.03 -26.57 -7.98
C THR A 547 -20.12 -25.07 -7.70
N ALA A 548 -20.15 -24.25 -8.75
CA ALA A 548 -20.28 -22.80 -8.64
C ALA A 548 -21.56 -22.39 -7.91
N LYS A 549 -22.69 -23.01 -8.24
CA LYS A 549 -23.98 -22.79 -7.61
C LYS A 549 -23.99 -23.14 -6.13
N ALA A 550 -23.41 -24.28 -5.75
CA ALA A 550 -23.34 -24.71 -4.36
C ALA A 550 -22.53 -23.72 -3.51
N ILE A 551 -21.38 -23.27 -4.01
CA ILE A 551 -20.51 -22.29 -3.35
C ILE A 551 -21.21 -20.94 -3.23
N ALA A 552 -21.78 -20.41 -4.33
CA ALA A 552 -22.47 -19.12 -4.33
C ALA A 552 -23.59 -19.09 -3.28
N LYS A 553 -24.36 -20.15 -3.17
CA LYS A 553 -25.41 -20.29 -2.14
C LYS A 553 -24.85 -20.36 -0.71
N LYS A 554 -23.72 -21.08 -0.50
CA LYS A 554 -23.08 -21.29 0.81
C LYS A 554 -22.57 -19.97 1.39
N VAL A 555 -21.98 -19.10 0.54
CA VAL A 555 -21.38 -17.82 0.97
C VAL A 555 -22.29 -16.61 0.80
N GLY A 556 -23.40 -16.73 0.09
CA GLY A 556 -24.40 -15.67 -0.07
C GLY A 556 -24.08 -14.66 -1.20
N ILE A 557 -23.55 -15.14 -2.30
CA ILE A 557 -23.29 -14.41 -3.55
C ILE A 557 -24.60 -14.17 -4.29
N ASP A 558 -24.72 -13.01 -4.98
CA ASP A 558 -25.94 -12.62 -5.70
C ASP A 558 -26.01 -13.24 -7.08
N GLU A 559 -24.90 -13.23 -7.81
CA GLU A 559 -24.76 -13.81 -9.16
C GLU A 559 -23.46 -14.60 -9.26
N TYR A 560 -23.48 -15.70 -10.01
CA TYR A 560 -22.29 -16.48 -10.29
C TYR A 560 -22.20 -16.82 -11.79
N TYR A 561 -20.98 -16.95 -12.27
CA TYR A 561 -20.68 -17.39 -13.62
C TYR A 561 -19.68 -18.54 -13.56
N SER A 562 -20.06 -19.68 -14.15
CA SER A 562 -19.30 -20.92 -14.22
C SER A 562 -18.62 -21.07 -15.59
N GLU A 563 -17.60 -21.92 -15.67
CA GLU A 563 -16.88 -22.24 -16.92
C GLU A 563 -16.36 -21.01 -17.67
N VAL A 564 -15.92 -19.96 -16.88
CA VAL A 564 -15.52 -18.66 -17.40
C VAL A 564 -14.05 -18.67 -17.77
N LEU A 565 -13.72 -18.26 -18.98
CA LEU A 565 -12.35 -18.03 -19.41
C LEU A 565 -11.81 -16.66 -18.92
N PRO A 566 -10.48 -16.46 -18.82
CA PRO A 566 -9.90 -15.18 -18.39
C PRO A 566 -10.41 -13.97 -19.17
N GLU A 567 -10.56 -14.08 -20.48
CA GLU A 567 -11.08 -13.03 -21.36
C GLU A 567 -12.54 -12.66 -21.06
N ASP A 568 -13.34 -13.63 -20.65
CA ASP A 568 -14.76 -13.40 -20.38
C ASP A 568 -14.95 -12.68 -19.05
N LYS A 569 -14.04 -12.88 -18.07
CA LYS A 569 -13.99 -12.07 -16.84
C LYS A 569 -13.79 -10.59 -17.17
N ALA A 570 -12.84 -10.27 -18.04
CA ALA A 570 -12.59 -8.91 -18.49
C ALA A 570 -13.78 -8.29 -19.24
N LYS A 571 -14.41 -9.05 -20.14
CA LYS A 571 -15.64 -8.60 -20.87
C LYS A 571 -16.81 -8.32 -19.93
N PHE A 572 -16.97 -9.14 -18.89
CA PHE A 572 -18.00 -8.91 -17.88
C PHE A 572 -17.77 -7.60 -17.11
N VAL A 573 -16.53 -7.36 -16.65
CA VAL A 573 -16.15 -6.12 -15.97
C VAL A 573 -16.42 -4.90 -16.86
N ASP A 574 -16.01 -4.93 -18.13
CA ASP A 574 -16.27 -3.86 -19.11
C ASP A 574 -17.77 -3.60 -19.27
N LYS A 575 -18.59 -4.67 -19.30
CA LYS A 575 -20.04 -4.57 -19.42
C LYS A 575 -20.68 -3.90 -18.19
N GLU A 576 -20.28 -4.28 -16.98
CA GLU A 576 -20.80 -3.68 -15.75
C GLU A 576 -20.44 -2.19 -15.67
N ILE A 577 -19.20 -1.83 -16.01
CA ILE A 577 -18.76 -0.43 -16.07
C ILE A 577 -19.55 0.35 -17.12
N ALA A 578 -19.80 -0.22 -18.31
CA ALA A 578 -20.61 0.41 -19.36
C ALA A 578 -22.06 0.64 -18.92
N MET A 579 -22.59 -0.17 -18.00
CA MET A 579 -23.91 0.03 -17.37
C MET A 579 -23.91 1.12 -16.28
N GLY A 580 -22.76 1.68 -15.94
CA GLY A 580 -22.60 2.75 -14.94
C GLY A 580 -22.33 2.25 -13.53
N HIS A 581 -22.02 0.97 -13.34
CA HIS A 581 -21.58 0.42 -12.06
C HIS A 581 -20.11 0.77 -11.79
N SER A 582 -19.77 0.93 -10.51
CA SER A 582 -18.37 1.05 -10.09
C SER A 582 -17.91 -0.31 -9.54
N VAL A 583 -16.97 -0.91 -10.27
CA VAL A 583 -16.60 -2.32 -10.12
C VAL A 583 -15.26 -2.49 -9.44
N ILE A 584 -15.22 -3.30 -8.37
CA ILE A 584 -14.01 -3.86 -7.77
C ILE A 584 -13.86 -5.30 -8.26
N MET A 585 -12.72 -5.64 -8.87
CA MET A 585 -12.34 -7.03 -9.19
C MET A 585 -11.32 -7.52 -8.18
N ILE A 586 -11.54 -8.72 -7.63
CA ILE A 586 -10.65 -9.35 -6.66
C ILE A 586 -10.23 -10.72 -7.19
N GLY A 587 -8.94 -10.94 -7.31
CA GLY A 587 -8.35 -12.17 -7.80
C GLY A 587 -6.96 -12.42 -7.23
N ASP A 588 -6.37 -13.58 -7.53
CA ASP A 588 -5.06 -13.99 -7.03
C ASP A 588 -4.07 -14.37 -8.14
N GLY A 589 -4.57 -14.65 -9.36
CA GLY A 589 -3.81 -15.30 -10.41
C GLY A 589 -3.46 -14.42 -11.60
N ILE A 590 -2.55 -14.93 -12.42
CA ILE A 590 -2.20 -14.38 -13.74
C ILE A 590 -3.45 -14.32 -14.64
N ASN A 591 -4.33 -15.32 -14.52
CA ASN A 591 -5.57 -15.44 -15.29
C ASN A 591 -6.55 -14.29 -15.02
N ASP A 592 -6.45 -13.62 -13.88
CA ASP A 592 -7.32 -12.49 -13.52
C ASP A 592 -6.75 -11.13 -13.96
N SER A 593 -5.49 -11.09 -14.37
CA SER A 593 -4.79 -9.86 -14.75
C SER A 593 -5.56 -8.98 -15.74
N PRO A 594 -6.17 -9.53 -16.82
CA PRO A 594 -6.98 -8.72 -17.74
C PRO A 594 -8.21 -8.08 -17.06
N ALA A 595 -8.88 -8.80 -16.16
CA ALA A 595 -10.05 -8.32 -15.44
C ALA A 595 -9.67 -7.32 -14.34
N LEU A 596 -8.55 -7.57 -13.61
CA LEU A 596 -8.01 -6.65 -12.60
C LEU A 596 -7.66 -5.29 -13.21
N SER A 597 -7.02 -5.27 -14.38
CA SER A 597 -6.64 -4.01 -15.06
C SER A 597 -7.82 -3.25 -15.65
N LYS A 598 -8.92 -3.92 -15.96
CA LYS A 598 -10.14 -3.34 -16.55
C LYS A 598 -11.07 -2.74 -15.50
N ALA A 599 -11.07 -3.28 -14.29
CA ALA A 599 -11.94 -2.81 -13.21
C ALA A 599 -11.63 -1.35 -12.81
N ASP A 600 -12.60 -0.67 -12.18
CA ASP A 600 -12.34 0.62 -11.55
C ASP A 600 -11.27 0.49 -10.45
N VAL A 601 -11.24 -0.66 -9.77
CA VAL A 601 -10.19 -1.04 -8.82
C VAL A 601 -9.92 -2.54 -8.93
N GLY A 602 -8.69 -2.90 -9.26
CA GLY A 602 -8.20 -4.28 -9.18
C GLY A 602 -7.54 -4.54 -7.82
N ILE A 603 -7.95 -5.61 -7.14
CA ILE A 603 -7.38 -6.03 -5.85
C ILE A 603 -6.76 -7.40 -6.00
N ALA A 604 -5.47 -7.53 -5.69
CA ALA A 604 -4.76 -8.81 -5.64
C ALA A 604 -4.64 -9.32 -4.19
N MET A 605 -4.89 -10.63 -4.01
CA MET A 605 -4.69 -11.30 -2.71
C MET A 605 -3.24 -11.76 -2.54
N ASN A 606 -2.77 -11.92 -1.30
CA ASN A 606 -1.36 -12.20 -0.95
C ASN A 606 -0.79 -13.48 -1.60
N HIS A 607 -1.58 -14.53 -1.71
CA HIS A 607 -1.15 -15.79 -2.33
C HIS A 607 -1.11 -15.72 -3.87
N GLY A 608 -1.52 -14.59 -4.45
CA GLY A 608 -1.51 -14.35 -5.88
C GLY A 608 -0.11 -14.26 -6.46
N ALA A 609 -0.01 -14.59 -7.74
CA ALA A 609 1.22 -14.43 -8.50
C ALA A 609 1.75 -12.99 -8.44
N GLN A 610 3.06 -12.82 -8.45
CA GLN A 610 3.69 -11.49 -8.40
C GLN A 610 3.19 -10.56 -9.53
N VAL A 611 2.89 -11.14 -10.69
CA VAL A 611 2.29 -10.42 -11.84
C VAL A 611 0.94 -9.79 -11.46
N ALA A 612 0.07 -10.54 -10.79
CA ALA A 612 -1.23 -10.01 -10.36
C ALA A 612 -1.06 -8.84 -9.36
N LYS A 613 -0.10 -8.96 -8.44
CA LYS A 613 0.24 -7.87 -7.48
C LYS A 613 0.77 -6.62 -8.19
N GLU A 614 1.55 -6.81 -9.27
CA GLU A 614 2.11 -5.68 -10.03
C GLU A 614 1.03 -4.95 -10.84
N ILE A 615 0.06 -5.67 -11.41
CA ILE A 615 -1.03 -5.10 -12.20
C ILE A 615 -2.12 -4.49 -11.31
N ALA A 616 -2.42 -5.10 -10.16
CA ALA A 616 -3.48 -4.64 -9.27
C ALA A 616 -3.20 -3.25 -8.70
N ASP A 617 -4.25 -2.48 -8.49
CA ASP A 617 -4.22 -1.15 -7.88
C ASP A 617 -4.03 -1.19 -6.36
N ILE A 618 -4.51 -2.28 -5.76
CA ILE A 618 -4.45 -2.55 -4.32
C ILE A 618 -4.03 -4.00 -4.11
N THR A 619 -3.16 -4.23 -3.14
CA THR A 619 -2.74 -5.57 -2.72
C THR A 619 -3.11 -5.81 -1.27
N ILE A 620 -3.67 -6.97 -0.97
CA ILE A 620 -3.99 -7.41 0.39
C ILE A 620 -3.01 -8.50 0.79
N ASP A 621 -2.11 -8.20 1.72
CA ASP A 621 -1.02 -9.09 2.17
C ASP A 621 -1.45 -10.05 3.30
N GLY A 622 -2.70 -10.05 3.72
CA GLY A 622 -3.25 -10.90 4.76
C GLY A 622 -4.02 -12.09 4.22
N GLU A 623 -4.21 -13.08 5.10
CA GLU A 623 -4.99 -14.29 4.78
C GLU A 623 -6.52 -14.05 4.88
N ASP A 624 -6.96 -12.99 5.58
CA ASP A 624 -8.37 -12.74 5.87
C ASP A 624 -9.04 -11.87 4.82
N LEU A 625 -10.14 -12.34 4.25
CA LEU A 625 -11.01 -11.53 3.38
C LEU A 625 -11.62 -10.32 4.11
N SER A 626 -11.69 -10.35 5.43
CA SER A 626 -12.20 -9.24 6.25
C SER A 626 -11.43 -7.93 6.03
N GLN A 627 -10.21 -7.97 5.51
CA GLN A 627 -9.42 -6.81 5.13
C GLN A 627 -10.07 -5.99 4.01
N ILE A 628 -10.86 -6.63 3.13
CA ILE A 628 -11.64 -5.92 2.09
C ILE A 628 -12.69 -5.01 2.75
N VAL A 629 -13.32 -5.49 3.84
CA VAL A 629 -14.27 -4.67 4.62
C VAL A 629 -13.55 -3.51 5.29
N THR A 630 -12.35 -3.74 5.81
CA THR A 630 -11.50 -2.71 6.42
C THR A 630 -11.10 -1.66 5.38
N LEU A 631 -10.67 -2.06 4.19
CA LEU A 631 -10.39 -1.17 3.07
C LEU A 631 -11.60 -0.30 2.70
N LEU A 632 -12.78 -0.89 2.59
CA LEU A 632 -14.02 -0.16 2.29
C LEU A 632 -14.35 0.87 3.39
N LYS A 633 -14.15 0.52 4.66
CA LYS A 633 -14.35 1.43 5.79
C LYS A 633 -13.33 2.58 5.78
N ILE A 634 -12.04 2.30 5.56
CA ILE A 634 -10.98 3.32 5.43
C ILE A 634 -11.36 4.29 4.31
N SER A 635 -11.70 3.78 3.14
CA SER A 635 -12.08 4.57 1.97
C SER A 635 -13.28 5.48 2.23
N LYS A 636 -14.35 4.96 2.83
CA LYS A 636 -15.53 5.75 3.20
C LYS A 636 -15.24 6.78 4.29
N SER A 637 -14.43 6.44 5.28
CA SER A 637 -14.03 7.36 6.34
C SER A 637 -13.12 8.48 5.81
N LEU A 638 -12.25 8.17 4.85
CA LEU A 638 -11.46 9.18 4.11
C LEU A 638 -12.39 10.18 3.41
N MET A 639 -13.38 9.70 2.67
CA MET A 639 -14.32 10.57 1.96
C MET A 639 -15.13 11.46 2.91
N LYS A 640 -15.57 10.90 4.07
CA LYS A 640 -16.23 11.68 5.13
C LYS A 640 -15.29 12.77 5.68
N ARG A 641 -14.01 12.45 5.94
CA ARG A 641 -12.99 13.40 6.41
C ARG A 641 -12.77 14.52 5.39
N ILE A 642 -12.56 14.20 4.12
CA ILE A 642 -12.38 15.17 3.04
C ILE A 642 -13.57 16.14 2.98
N ASN A 643 -14.80 15.62 2.95
CA ASN A 643 -16.00 16.44 2.92
C ASN A 643 -16.17 17.30 4.18
N ARG A 644 -15.84 16.78 5.36
CA ARG A 644 -15.85 17.54 6.61
C ARG A 644 -14.83 18.66 6.59
N ASN A 645 -13.59 18.38 6.19
CA ASN A 645 -12.53 19.37 6.09
C ASN A 645 -12.93 20.49 5.10
N TYR A 646 -13.45 20.12 3.92
CA TYR A 646 -13.96 21.06 2.94
C TYR A 646 -15.01 22.02 3.55
N ARG A 647 -16.05 21.48 4.20
CA ARG A 647 -17.09 22.29 4.84
C ARG A 647 -16.54 23.19 5.94
N THR A 648 -15.62 22.68 6.76
CA THR A 648 -14.97 23.45 7.83
C THR A 648 -14.16 24.62 7.26
N ILE A 649 -13.33 24.37 6.24
CA ILE A 649 -12.51 25.40 5.58
C ILE A 649 -13.40 26.47 4.98
N VAL A 650 -14.42 26.10 4.22
CA VAL A 650 -15.32 27.06 3.57
C VAL A 650 -16.06 27.89 4.61
N SER A 651 -16.65 27.27 5.63
CA SER A 651 -17.41 27.99 6.65
C SER A 651 -16.54 28.92 7.49
N PHE A 652 -15.37 28.45 7.93
CA PHE A 652 -14.47 29.21 8.77
C PHE A 652 -13.89 30.42 8.01
N ASN A 653 -13.40 30.21 6.81
CA ASN A 653 -12.82 31.27 5.97
C ASN A 653 -13.86 32.30 5.55
N SER A 654 -15.08 31.87 5.20
CA SER A 654 -16.17 32.81 4.93
C SER A 654 -16.52 33.65 6.16
N GLY A 655 -16.51 33.06 7.35
CA GLY A 655 -16.70 33.79 8.60
C GLY A 655 -15.62 34.83 8.85
N LEU A 656 -14.34 34.51 8.58
CA LEU A 656 -13.23 35.47 8.70
C LEU A 656 -13.37 36.61 7.73
N ILE A 657 -13.75 36.34 6.48
CA ILE A 657 -14.00 37.39 5.44
C ILE A 657 -15.09 38.33 5.92
N VAL A 658 -16.24 37.81 6.37
CA VAL A 658 -17.35 38.65 6.86
C VAL A 658 -16.91 39.51 8.05
N MET A 659 -16.25 38.96 9.04
CA MET A 659 -15.76 39.72 10.18
C MET A 659 -14.75 40.80 9.80
N GLY A 660 -13.89 40.53 8.81
CA GLY A 660 -12.93 41.47 8.29
C GLY A 660 -13.61 42.64 7.52
N VAL A 661 -14.60 42.34 6.69
CA VAL A 661 -15.37 43.34 5.92
C VAL A 661 -16.21 44.25 6.83
N VAL A 662 -16.84 43.65 7.85
CA VAL A 662 -17.57 44.43 8.88
C VAL A 662 -16.60 45.27 9.72
N GLY A 663 -15.34 44.89 9.83
CA GLY A 663 -14.31 45.60 10.58
C GLY A 663 -14.17 45.14 12.04
N ILE A 664 -14.70 43.94 12.37
CA ILE A 664 -14.58 43.34 13.71
C ILE A 664 -13.14 42.89 13.95
N ILE A 665 -12.47 42.38 12.91
CA ILE A 665 -11.09 41.90 13.01
C ILE A 665 -10.19 42.62 12.00
N ALA A 666 -8.92 42.81 12.38
CA ALA A 666 -7.92 43.41 11.47
C ALA A 666 -7.44 42.35 10.42
N PRO A 667 -6.98 42.80 9.22
CA PRO A 667 -6.48 41.92 8.18
C PRO A 667 -5.37 40.95 8.67
N THR A 668 -4.45 41.44 9.49
CA THR A 668 -3.36 40.67 10.06
C THR A 668 -3.86 39.56 11.05
N THR A 669 -4.92 39.88 11.82
CA THR A 669 -5.57 38.92 12.70
C THR A 669 -6.31 37.85 11.90
N SER A 670 -6.98 38.28 10.80
CA SER A 670 -7.66 37.37 9.88
C SER A 670 -6.66 36.37 9.27
N ALA A 671 -5.51 36.87 8.75
CA ALA A 671 -4.45 36.03 8.21
C ALA A 671 -3.84 35.07 9.27
N LEU A 672 -3.66 35.54 10.51
CA LEU A 672 -3.16 34.68 11.59
C LEU A 672 -4.14 33.55 11.91
N LEU A 673 -5.42 33.85 12.04
CA LEU A 673 -6.47 32.84 12.32
C LEU A 673 -6.62 31.87 11.15
N HIS A 674 -6.54 32.36 9.91
CA HIS A 674 -6.54 31.53 8.71
C HIS A 674 -5.38 30.53 8.74
N ASN A 675 -4.13 30.97 8.93
CA ASN A 675 -2.96 30.09 9.00
C ASN A 675 -3.03 29.11 10.17
N ALA A 676 -3.53 29.54 11.33
CA ALA A 676 -3.73 28.68 12.49
C ALA A 676 -4.77 27.58 12.19
N SER A 677 -5.88 27.91 11.51
CA SER A 677 -6.89 26.94 11.10
C SER A 677 -6.36 25.95 10.06
N THR A 678 -5.60 26.44 9.08
CA THR A 678 -4.95 25.59 8.06
C THR A 678 -4.01 24.57 8.70
N LEU A 679 -3.18 25.01 9.64
CA LEU A 679 -2.30 24.11 10.40
C LEU A 679 -3.10 23.11 11.24
N ALA A 680 -4.14 23.57 11.95
CA ALA A 680 -4.97 22.69 12.78
C ALA A 680 -5.69 21.61 11.95
N ILE A 681 -6.22 21.97 10.78
CA ILE A 681 -6.86 21.04 9.86
C ILE A 681 -5.82 20.08 9.27
N GLY A 682 -4.65 20.56 8.86
CA GLY A 682 -3.53 19.74 8.39
C GLY A 682 -3.11 18.70 9.42
N LEU A 683 -2.85 19.11 10.67
CA LEU A 683 -2.50 18.20 11.77
C LEU A 683 -3.62 17.21 12.12
N SER A 684 -4.88 17.65 12.06
CA SER A 684 -6.03 16.75 12.22
C SER A 684 -6.12 15.73 11.10
N SER A 685 -5.71 16.09 9.90
CA SER A 685 -5.72 15.22 8.70
C SER A 685 -4.65 14.12 8.74
N MET A 686 -3.58 14.31 9.53
CA MET A 686 -2.53 13.31 9.75
C MET A 686 -2.95 12.16 10.70
N LYS A 687 -4.00 12.37 11.50
CA LYS A 687 -4.49 11.36 12.44
C LYS A 687 -5.16 10.20 11.72
N ASP A 688 -5.23 9.06 12.39
CA ASP A 688 -5.94 7.89 11.86
C ASP A 688 -7.42 8.17 11.64
N LEU A 689 -7.99 7.44 10.71
CA LEU A 689 -9.42 7.51 10.37
C LEU A 689 -10.22 6.70 11.40
N ASP A 690 -11.36 7.23 11.80
CA ASP A 690 -12.30 6.49 12.65
C ASP A 690 -13.03 5.43 11.82
N LEU A 691 -12.80 4.16 12.12
CA LEU A 691 -13.38 3.01 11.41
C LEU A 691 -14.65 2.46 12.06
N GLU A 692 -15.02 2.96 13.25
CA GLU A 692 -16.16 2.44 14.01
C GLU A 692 -17.48 3.14 13.68
N ARG A 693 -17.45 4.22 12.90
CA ARG A 693 -18.63 5.02 12.58
C ARG A 693 -19.10 4.85 11.14
#